data_12d5f320dc76212019d5bb70da5bdefb
#
_entry.id   12d5f320dc76212019d5bb70da5bdefb
#
_cell.length_a   1.000
_cell.length_b   1.000
_cell.length_c   1.000
_cell.angle_alpha   90.00
_cell.angle_beta   90.00
_cell.angle_gamma   90.00
#
_symmetry.space_group_name_H-M   'P 1'
#
loop_
_entity.id
_entity.type
_entity.pdbx_description
1 polymer ?
#
loop_
_entity_poly.entity_id
_entity_poly.type
_entity_poly.pdbx_seq_one_letter_code
_entity_poly.pdbx_strand_id
1 'polypeptide(L)'
;MDQVHDKAMVEIQKALDSGKLKKYFTLSIDYLRKNSDGGGDLIDMVEDTLRNYQMMMDCFKKGVDDPQRSNLLAQIADTAFQLYLYMQMIDAIQNDATLAAAHKRSLSFDFFSCVDYLKKHQYDEESISKVFSAILITPLLPDDVAQLLAEFMIDPDSPRRVSAVLISAIMLSSLCVDDRSKIKCLLYVYANSKDVYIRERALIAWVFSVSAAKHADYFNNTDAIKTFVEEFPDTVQELYEMQKQVIYCMDAEKDASEVSKTIMENMPTKDMMRDLKGDLDDFSMDEILYPEKEEEAMERFEQSVEKMIKMQKQGSDIYFDGFSKMKSFSFFHSLYNWFMPFYGGHHSLDKLRGMLGNDTFLKNLEKSHTFCDGDKYSFCFGVETTLKSHMQVLKPLLEESFMFTRENLEGEPETNPSMVRRMLLQDLFRFFKVSPFKKTFTNVFSEEEGSPAFFLGNKVFAEIGNNQKMRMKICNFLCKRKDYKRMWSFISKETENPEELFMASLYYIYGKNNYSQALACLKEIPMEGKLEQPLHKAFAKCYFEQKNYEAALEQFAKLFEAKPTDSLHFKIAYCMLKCNRVEEAMAILYELNYKNPKDTLVLRALGWGNMLRRKYDEAKNHYEQLKSLCEEDTSLYNVEDTYNYGLCLWLQKKIQDACLIFASYVSASKTDEDHLIDKLIEDREVLKLEELSPFDISLMGDCVASMLHE
;
A
#
# COMPACT_ATOMS: atom_id res chain seq x y z
N MET A 1 -2.40 16.53 6.24
CA MET A 1 -2.11 17.34 7.43
C MET A 1 -1.97 18.77 6.98
N ASP A 2 -2.90 19.63 7.36
CA ASP A 2 -2.84 21.04 7.01
C ASP A 2 -1.62 21.63 7.72
N GLN A 3 -0.53 21.84 6.95
CA GLN A 3 0.48 22.81 7.34
C GLN A 3 -0.32 24.11 7.53
N VAL A 4 -0.15 24.75 8.67
CA VAL A 4 -0.67 26.10 8.91
C VAL A 4 0.16 27.01 8.00
N HIS A 5 -0.15 27.00 6.69
CA HIS A 5 0.40 27.98 5.78
C HIS A 5 -0.06 29.36 6.25
N ASP A 6 0.86 30.26 6.36
CA ASP A 6 0.49 31.67 6.62
C ASP A 6 -0.57 32.07 5.59
N LYS A 7 -1.66 32.69 6.05
CA LYS A 7 -2.73 33.19 5.16
C LYS A 7 -2.17 34.01 3.99
N ALA A 8 -1.04 34.68 4.23
CA ALA A 8 -0.34 35.45 3.21
C ALA A 8 0.20 34.56 2.08
N MET A 9 0.78 33.37 2.37
CA MET A 9 1.28 32.46 1.34
C MET A 9 0.16 31.90 0.47
N VAL A 10 -1.02 31.61 1.05
CA VAL A 10 -2.21 31.17 0.29
C VAL A 10 -2.72 32.26 -0.67
N GLU A 11 -2.67 33.53 -0.25
CA GLU A 11 -3.07 34.66 -1.11
C GLU A 11 -2.03 34.93 -2.21
N ILE A 12 -0.76 34.80 -1.92
CA ILE A 12 0.36 34.90 -2.89
C ILE A 12 0.19 33.84 -3.96
N GLN A 13 -0.02 32.56 -3.57
CA GLN A 13 -0.25 31.47 -4.50
C GLN A 13 -1.47 31.73 -5.41
N LYS A 14 -2.63 32.11 -4.82
CA LYS A 14 -3.84 32.44 -5.59
C LYS A 14 -3.61 33.58 -6.58
N ALA A 15 -2.79 34.56 -6.24
CA ALA A 15 -2.45 35.66 -7.13
C ALA A 15 -1.59 35.18 -8.31
N LEU A 16 -0.61 34.30 -8.03
CA LEU A 16 0.26 33.68 -9.04
C LEU A 16 -0.57 32.81 -10.00
N ASP A 17 -1.36 31.85 -9.47
CA ASP A 17 -2.18 30.91 -10.23
C ASP A 17 -3.22 31.61 -11.12
N SER A 18 -3.75 32.76 -10.65
CA SER A 18 -4.70 33.58 -11.43
C SER A 18 -4.04 34.55 -12.41
N GLY A 19 -2.70 34.53 -12.55
CA GLY A 19 -1.97 35.43 -13.43
C GLY A 19 -1.99 36.92 -13.02
N LYS A 20 -2.37 37.24 -11.76
CA LYS A 20 -2.46 38.61 -11.25
C LYS A 20 -1.08 39.10 -10.77
N LEU A 21 -0.11 39.18 -11.68
CA LEU A 21 1.30 39.42 -11.34
C LEU A 21 1.55 40.68 -10.51
N LYS A 22 0.86 41.80 -10.80
CA LYS A 22 1.01 43.02 -10.00
C LYS A 22 0.60 42.80 -8.53
N LYS A 23 -0.52 42.11 -8.29
CA LYS A 23 -0.96 41.76 -6.93
C LYS A 23 0.02 40.78 -6.29
N TYR A 24 0.46 39.78 -7.05
CA TYR A 24 1.46 38.81 -6.60
C TYR A 24 2.73 39.51 -6.08
N PHE A 25 3.39 40.35 -6.88
CA PHE A 25 4.61 41.04 -6.47
C PHE A 25 4.41 41.96 -5.26
N THR A 26 3.27 42.66 -5.18
CA THR A 26 2.98 43.49 -3.99
C THR A 26 2.87 42.65 -2.72
N LEU A 27 2.14 41.54 -2.75
CA LEU A 27 2.02 40.64 -1.61
C LEU A 27 3.35 39.98 -1.25
N SER A 28 4.18 39.62 -2.25
CA SER A 28 5.50 39.02 -2.06
C SER A 28 6.47 39.96 -1.36
N ILE A 29 6.51 41.25 -1.73
CA ILE A 29 7.31 42.27 -1.06
C ILE A 29 6.87 42.42 0.40
N ASP A 30 5.58 42.52 0.67
CA ASP A 30 5.03 42.63 2.02
C ASP A 30 5.38 41.41 2.89
N TYR A 31 5.31 40.23 2.29
CA TYR A 31 5.67 38.97 2.97
C TYR A 31 7.15 38.92 3.31
N LEU A 32 8.02 39.18 2.33
CA LEU A 32 9.48 39.14 2.53
C LEU A 32 9.96 40.18 3.55
N ARG A 33 9.43 41.41 3.54
CA ARG A 33 9.73 42.44 4.52
C ARG A 33 9.38 42.05 5.96
N LYS A 34 8.37 41.20 6.15
CA LYS A 34 7.96 40.71 7.47
C LYS A 34 8.74 39.50 7.94
N ASN A 35 9.19 38.64 7.02
CA ASN A 35 9.62 37.28 7.33
C ASN A 35 11.09 36.98 6.98
N SER A 36 11.82 37.89 6.33
CA SER A 36 13.22 37.66 5.99
C SER A 36 14.17 38.54 6.81
N ASP A 37 14.79 37.95 7.80
CA ASP A 37 15.98 38.57 8.44
C ASP A 37 17.15 38.47 7.44
N GLY A 38 17.44 39.56 6.72
CA GLY A 38 18.54 39.66 5.74
C GLY A 38 18.16 39.38 4.29
N GLY A 39 16.87 39.27 3.93
CA GLY A 39 16.39 39.01 2.55
C GLY A 39 16.42 40.21 1.61
N GLY A 40 17.37 41.17 1.78
CA GLY A 40 17.49 42.34 0.91
C GLY A 40 17.59 41.98 -0.57
N ASP A 41 18.42 41.01 -0.91
CA ASP A 41 18.63 40.56 -2.29
C ASP A 41 17.35 40.00 -2.94
N LEU A 42 16.55 39.26 -2.19
CA LEU A 42 15.27 38.74 -2.70
C LEU A 42 14.21 39.84 -2.88
N ILE A 43 14.19 40.81 -1.96
CA ILE A 43 13.29 41.97 -2.05
C ILE A 43 13.67 42.79 -3.29
N ASP A 44 14.95 43.07 -3.47
CA ASP A 44 15.46 43.80 -4.63
C ASP A 44 15.10 43.08 -5.94
N MET A 45 15.24 41.78 -5.99
CA MET A 45 14.88 40.95 -7.13
C MET A 45 13.38 41.01 -7.45
N VAL A 46 12.51 40.98 -6.42
CA VAL A 46 11.05 41.14 -6.60
C VAL A 46 10.71 42.55 -7.08
N GLU A 47 11.36 43.59 -6.52
CA GLU A 47 11.12 44.99 -6.88
C GLU A 47 11.59 45.27 -8.30
N ASP A 48 12.71 44.72 -8.75
CA ASP A 48 13.21 44.82 -10.13
C ASP A 48 12.29 44.12 -11.13
N THR A 49 11.82 42.91 -10.76
CA THR A 49 10.87 42.18 -11.61
C THR A 49 9.54 42.94 -11.73
N LEU A 50 9.05 43.48 -10.64
CA LEU A 50 7.86 44.33 -10.64
C LEU A 50 8.03 45.57 -11.49
N ARG A 51 9.18 46.21 -11.44
CA ARG A 51 9.54 47.39 -12.23
C ARG A 51 9.52 47.06 -13.76
N ASN A 52 10.15 45.96 -14.13
CA ASN A 52 10.12 45.45 -15.51
C ASN A 52 8.69 45.17 -16.00
N TYR A 53 7.88 44.54 -15.15
CA TYR A 53 6.46 44.31 -15.45
C TYR A 53 5.67 45.62 -15.61
N GLN A 54 5.92 46.62 -14.77
CA GLN A 54 5.28 47.93 -14.84
C GLN A 54 5.68 48.66 -16.17
N MET A 55 6.95 48.61 -16.57
CA MET A 55 7.40 49.17 -17.84
C MET A 55 6.71 48.50 -19.02
N MET A 56 6.58 47.20 -19.02
CA MET A 56 5.83 46.45 -20.04
C MET A 56 4.36 46.85 -20.09
N MET A 57 3.71 47.00 -18.93
CA MET A 57 2.31 47.49 -18.88
C MET A 57 2.15 48.89 -19.43
N ASP A 58 3.10 49.78 -19.17
CA ASP A 58 3.02 51.16 -19.67
C ASP A 58 3.25 51.24 -21.18
N CYS A 59 4.11 50.39 -21.78
CA CYS A 59 4.20 50.22 -23.22
C CYS A 59 2.90 49.68 -23.82
N PHE A 60 2.29 48.70 -23.17
CA PHE A 60 1.01 48.14 -23.60
C PHE A 60 -0.13 49.16 -23.61
N LYS A 61 -0.24 50.01 -22.56
CA LYS A 61 -1.22 51.08 -22.48
C LYS A 61 -1.05 52.13 -23.55
N LYS A 62 0.18 52.38 -23.97
CA LYS A 62 0.50 53.32 -25.08
C LYS A 62 0.24 52.73 -26.47
N GLY A 63 -0.20 51.48 -26.57
CA GLY A 63 -0.46 50.80 -27.81
C GLY A 63 0.80 50.42 -28.61
N VAL A 64 1.94 50.36 -27.97
CA VAL A 64 3.21 49.95 -28.59
C VAL A 64 3.10 48.47 -28.97
N ASP A 65 3.27 48.15 -30.24
CA ASP A 65 3.37 46.79 -30.71
C ASP A 65 4.79 46.27 -30.48
N ASP A 66 4.91 45.34 -29.50
CA ASP A 66 6.18 44.73 -29.11
C ASP A 66 6.13 43.22 -29.41
N PRO A 67 6.87 42.76 -30.45
CA PRO A 67 6.95 41.35 -30.80
C PRO A 67 7.53 40.45 -29.70
N GLN A 68 8.30 41.03 -28.78
CA GLN A 68 8.94 40.32 -27.69
C GLN A 68 8.06 40.25 -26.41
N ARG A 69 6.89 40.90 -26.40
CA ARG A 69 6.03 40.98 -25.21
C ARG A 69 5.69 39.62 -24.63
N SER A 70 5.37 38.65 -25.47
CA SER A 70 5.03 37.27 -25.01
C SER A 70 6.21 36.63 -24.34
N ASN A 71 7.42 36.76 -24.87
CA ASN A 71 8.63 36.19 -24.29
C ASN A 71 9.00 36.88 -22.97
N LEU A 72 8.89 38.21 -22.91
CA LEU A 72 9.13 38.98 -21.69
C LEU A 72 8.13 38.61 -20.58
N LEU A 73 6.85 38.44 -20.93
CA LEU A 73 5.84 38.03 -20.00
C LEU A 73 6.11 36.61 -19.47
N ALA A 74 6.54 35.69 -20.31
CA ALA A 74 6.93 34.33 -19.93
C ALA A 74 8.14 34.36 -18.99
N GLN A 75 9.16 35.16 -19.25
CA GLN A 75 10.33 35.34 -18.38
C GLN A 75 9.93 35.92 -17.00
N ILE A 76 9.05 36.94 -16.98
CA ILE A 76 8.56 37.55 -15.74
C ILE A 76 7.73 36.51 -14.92
N ALA A 77 6.93 35.71 -15.61
CA ALA A 77 6.15 34.65 -14.95
C ALA A 77 7.05 33.54 -14.38
N ASP A 78 8.11 33.15 -15.10
CA ASP A 78 9.10 32.19 -14.63
C ASP A 78 9.85 32.72 -13.41
N THR A 79 10.31 33.96 -13.45
CA THR A 79 10.96 34.62 -12.29
C THR A 79 10.00 34.71 -11.08
N ALA A 80 8.72 35.05 -11.34
CA ALA A 80 7.71 35.10 -10.27
C ALA A 80 7.52 33.72 -9.64
N PHE A 81 7.50 32.67 -10.44
CA PHE A 81 7.40 31.30 -9.92
C PHE A 81 8.64 30.90 -9.10
N GLN A 82 9.84 31.20 -9.56
CA GLN A 82 11.08 30.96 -8.80
C GLN A 82 11.07 31.69 -7.45
N LEU A 83 10.68 32.96 -7.44
CA LEU A 83 10.51 33.74 -6.20
C LEU A 83 9.48 33.11 -5.25
N TYR A 84 8.41 32.55 -5.78
CA TYR A 84 7.43 31.81 -4.98
C TYR A 84 8.04 30.59 -4.29
N LEU A 85 8.91 29.84 -4.97
CA LEU A 85 9.60 28.68 -4.39
C LEU A 85 10.56 29.10 -3.27
N TYR A 86 11.25 30.23 -3.42
CA TYR A 86 12.06 30.80 -2.31
C TYR A 86 11.19 31.14 -1.10
N MET A 87 10.05 31.80 -1.30
CA MET A 87 9.14 32.13 -0.21
C MET A 87 8.53 30.88 0.46
N GLN A 88 8.23 29.85 -0.32
CA GLN A 88 7.80 28.55 0.23
C GLN A 88 8.84 27.94 1.18
N MET A 89 10.12 27.99 0.82
CA MET A 89 11.18 27.47 1.68
C MET A 89 11.34 28.31 2.93
N ILE A 90 11.25 29.65 2.83
CA ILE A 90 11.28 30.55 4.00
C ILE A 90 10.12 30.23 4.97
N ASP A 91 8.91 30.08 4.43
CA ASP A 91 7.74 29.69 5.22
C ASP A 91 7.93 28.32 5.89
N ALA A 92 8.44 27.35 5.15
CA ALA A 92 8.71 26.02 5.68
C ALA A 92 9.77 26.04 6.79
N ILE A 93 10.86 26.80 6.64
CA ILE A 93 11.90 26.95 7.68
C ILE A 93 11.34 27.59 8.96
N GLN A 94 10.46 28.56 8.84
CA GLN A 94 9.85 29.24 9.98
C GLN A 94 8.87 28.34 10.74
N ASN A 95 8.18 27.46 10.05
CA ASN A 95 7.10 26.63 10.61
C ASN A 95 7.53 25.19 10.96
N ASP A 96 8.73 24.75 10.57
CA ASP A 96 9.24 23.40 10.84
C ASP A 96 10.59 23.42 11.57
N ALA A 97 10.61 22.80 12.76
CA ALA A 97 11.80 22.76 13.62
C ALA A 97 12.99 22.03 12.98
N THR A 98 12.74 21.06 12.12
CA THR A 98 13.78 20.29 11.42
C THR A 98 14.49 21.16 10.39
N LEU A 99 13.72 21.88 9.59
CA LEU A 99 14.25 22.80 8.57
C LEU A 99 14.93 24.02 9.23
N ALA A 100 14.37 24.53 10.32
CA ALA A 100 15.01 25.60 11.12
C ALA A 100 16.37 25.16 11.69
N ALA A 101 16.47 23.92 12.20
CA ALA A 101 17.74 23.37 12.67
C ALA A 101 18.75 23.16 11.53
N ALA A 102 18.32 22.73 10.36
CA ALA A 102 19.15 22.61 9.16
C ALA A 102 19.64 23.99 8.70
N HIS A 103 18.77 24.99 8.68
CA HIS A 103 19.13 26.39 8.35
C HIS A 103 20.21 26.94 9.29
N LYS A 104 20.02 26.81 10.60
CA LYS A 104 21.01 27.25 11.59
C LYS A 104 22.37 26.58 11.38
N ARG A 105 22.41 25.32 10.97
CA ARG A 105 23.66 24.57 10.76
C ARG A 105 24.39 25.03 9.48
N SER A 106 23.68 25.55 8.49
CA SER A 106 24.22 26.00 7.20
C SER A 106 24.54 27.47 7.09
N LEU A 107 24.21 28.31 8.08
CA LEU A 107 24.34 29.79 8.06
C LEU A 107 25.73 30.32 7.68
N SER A 108 26.81 29.58 7.95
CA SER A 108 28.20 29.99 7.66
C SER A 108 28.81 29.18 6.51
N PHE A 109 27.99 28.51 5.69
CA PHE A 109 28.48 27.58 4.70
C PHE A 109 28.39 28.20 3.29
N ASP A 110 29.53 28.23 2.57
CA ASP A 110 29.54 28.57 1.16
C ASP A 110 29.12 27.38 0.30
N PHE A 111 27.90 27.45 -0.21
CA PHE A 111 27.28 26.34 -0.94
C PHE A 111 27.95 26.06 -2.29
N PHE A 112 28.54 27.08 -2.94
CA PHE A 112 29.21 26.90 -4.23
C PHE A 112 30.50 26.07 -4.12
N SER A 113 31.14 26.07 -2.95
CA SER A 113 32.35 25.27 -2.68
C SER A 113 32.06 23.96 -1.92
N CYS A 114 30.83 23.44 -1.96
CA CYS A 114 30.40 22.28 -1.15
C CYS A 114 31.26 21.01 -1.39
N VAL A 115 31.65 20.72 -2.64
CA VAL A 115 32.48 19.55 -2.96
C VAL A 115 33.91 19.72 -2.44
N ASP A 116 34.50 20.92 -2.63
CA ASP A 116 35.85 21.21 -2.12
C ASP A 116 35.89 21.21 -0.59
N TYR A 117 34.81 21.70 0.03
CA TYR A 117 34.63 21.62 1.49
C TYR A 117 34.65 20.19 2.00
N LEU A 118 33.88 19.27 1.36
CA LEU A 118 33.87 17.85 1.70
C LEU A 118 35.25 17.19 1.55
N LYS A 119 35.94 17.44 0.44
CA LYS A 119 37.30 16.93 0.18
C LYS A 119 38.31 17.44 1.23
N LYS A 120 38.26 18.73 1.55
CA LYS A 120 39.15 19.36 2.54
C LYS A 120 38.99 18.78 3.94
N HIS A 121 37.80 18.40 4.35
CA HIS A 121 37.48 17.80 5.64
C HIS A 121 37.49 16.28 5.63
N GLN A 122 38.06 15.65 4.59
CA GLN A 122 38.20 14.18 4.44
C GLN A 122 36.87 13.41 4.66
N TYR A 123 35.75 14.04 4.29
CA TYR A 123 34.43 13.48 4.39
C TYR A 123 34.04 13.07 5.83
N ASP A 124 34.41 13.86 6.83
CA ASP A 124 33.98 13.65 8.20
C ASP A 124 32.46 13.86 8.35
N GLU A 125 31.88 13.31 9.40
CA GLU A 125 30.43 13.31 9.61
C GLU A 125 29.87 14.73 9.82
N GLU A 126 30.63 15.64 10.40
CA GLU A 126 30.21 17.03 10.59
C GLU A 126 30.16 17.77 9.25
N SER A 127 31.15 17.56 8.38
CA SER A 127 31.17 18.17 7.04
C SER A 127 30.03 17.64 6.17
N ILE A 128 29.78 16.32 6.20
CA ILE A 128 28.65 15.70 5.48
C ILE A 128 27.32 16.25 5.99
N SER A 129 27.14 16.34 7.29
CA SER A 129 25.91 16.88 7.92
C SER A 129 25.66 18.34 7.60
N LYS A 130 26.71 19.17 7.47
CA LYS A 130 26.59 20.58 7.05
C LYS A 130 26.14 20.68 5.59
N VAL A 131 26.80 19.94 4.68
CA VAL A 131 26.44 19.96 3.26
C VAL A 131 25.05 19.39 3.05
N PHE A 132 24.70 18.29 3.72
CA PHE A 132 23.34 17.75 3.73
C PHE A 132 22.31 18.81 4.12
N SER A 133 22.57 19.53 5.22
CA SER A 133 21.67 20.56 5.71
C SER A 133 21.54 21.74 4.73
N ALA A 134 22.65 22.15 4.10
CA ALA A 134 22.65 23.22 3.11
C ALA A 134 21.84 22.86 1.86
N ILE A 135 21.99 21.62 1.33
CA ILE A 135 21.20 21.12 0.22
C ILE A 135 19.70 21.06 0.58
N LEU A 136 19.41 20.56 1.79
CA LEU A 136 18.03 20.36 2.25
C LEU A 136 17.21 21.66 2.21
N ILE A 137 17.80 22.77 2.64
CA ILE A 137 17.11 24.07 2.73
C ILE A 137 17.24 24.93 1.48
N THR A 138 18.01 24.49 0.48
CA THR A 138 18.17 25.23 -0.77
C THR A 138 16.90 25.11 -1.62
N PRO A 139 16.14 26.19 -1.84
CA PRO A 139 14.87 26.09 -2.60
C PRO A 139 15.12 25.75 -4.08
N LEU A 140 16.06 26.45 -4.69
CA LEU A 140 16.47 26.23 -6.08
C LEU A 140 17.96 25.91 -6.12
N LEU A 141 18.30 24.75 -6.69
CA LEU A 141 19.68 24.33 -6.85
C LEU A 141 20.28 25.01 -8.09
N PRO A 142 21.31 25.87 -7.97
CA PRO A 142 21.95 26.44 -9.13
C PRO A 142 22.47 25.37 -10.10
N ASP A 143 22.29 25.58 -11.41
CA ASP A 143 22.59 24.56 -12.42
C ASP A 143 24.07 24.13 -12.41
N ASP A 144 25.00 25.05 -12.17
CA ASP A 144 26.43 24.77 -12.04
C ASP A 144 26.74 23.90 -10.81
N VAL A 145 26.11 24.19 -9.67
CA VAL A 145 26.24 23.36 -8.46
C VAL A 145 25.58 22.01 -8.64
N ALA A 146 24.43 21.96 -9.31
CA ALA A 146 23.74 20.70 -9.63
C ALA A 146 24.63 19.79 -10.49
N GLN A 147 25.32 20.36 -11.50
CA GLN A 147 26.25 19.62 -12.35
C GLN A 147 27.46 19.13 -11.52
N LEU A 148 28.07 20.01 -10.70
CA LEU A 148 29.21 19.68 -9.85
C LEU A 148 28.87 18.55 -8.86
N LEU A 149 27.69 18.60 -8.24
CA LEU A 149 27.22 17.54 -7.32
C LEU A 149 26.98 16.24 -8.09
N ALA A 150 26.37 16.30 -9.29
CA ALA A 150 26.12 15.13 -10.10
C ALA A 150 27.41 14.44 -10.53
N GLU A 151 28.41 15.19 -10.99
CA GLU A 151 29.73 14.69 -11.34
C GLU A 151 30.45 14.04 -10.14
N PHE A 152 30.39 14.69 -8.97
CA PHE A 152 30.92 14.14 -7.73
C PHE A 152 30.24 12.81 -7.35
N MET A 153 28.93 12.72 -7.47
CA MET A 153 28.16 11.52 -7.05
C MET A 153 28.37 10.31 -7.99
N ILE A 154 28.74 10.51 -9.24
CA ILE A 154 29.08 9.42 -10.18
C ILE A 154 30.57 9.06 -10.22
N ASP A 155 31.42 9.88 -9.61
CA ASP A 155 32.88 9.67 -9.59
C ASP A 155 33.20 8.40 -8.75
N PRO A 156 33.89 7.38 -9.33
CA PRO A 156 34.28 6.18 -8.60
C PRO A 156 35.18 6.43 -7.38
N ASP A 157 35.92 7.54 -7.36
CA ASP A 157 36.81 7.91 -6.26
C ASP A 157 36.06 8.59 -5.12
N SER A 158 34.82 8.98 -5.32
CA SER A 158 33.97 9.59 -4.28
C SER A 158 33.44 8.49 -3.34
N PRO A 159 33.46 8.74 -2.01
CA PRO A 159 32.97 7.76 -1.05
C PRO A 159 31.47 7.49 -1.24
N ARG A 160 31.09 6.23 -1.52
CA ARG A 160 29.68 5.79 -1.73
C ARG A 160 28.73 6.36 -0.67
N ARG A 161 29.15 6.37 0.62
CA ARG A 161 28.33 6.87 1.72
C ARG A 161 27.98 8.36 1.58
N VAL A 162 28.92 9.16 1.07
CA VAL A 162 28.72 10.60 0.87
C VAL A 162 27.75 10.84 -0.28
N SER A 163 28.02 10.24 -1.44
CA SER A 163 27.15 10.34 -2.61
C SER A 163 25.71 9.91 -2.29
N ALA A 164 25.54 8.83 -1.54
CA ALA A 164 24.23 8.33 -1.11
C ALA A 164 23.46 9.31 -0.22
N VAL A 165 24.14 9.95 0.73
CA VAL A 165 23.54 10.94 1.62
C VAL A 165 23.16 12.20 0.85
N LEU A 166 24.00 12.66 -0.10
CA LEU A 166 23.71 13.82 -0.94
C LEU A 166 22.51 13.60 -1.84
N ILE A 167 22.36 12.42 -2.49
CA ILE A 167 21.17 12.05 -3.25
C ILE A 167 19.92 12.19 -2.38
N SER A 168 19.99 11.71 -1.14
CA SER A 168 18.83 11.78 -0.23
C SER A 168 18.53 13.21 0.22
N ALA A 169 19.56 14.05 0.41
CA ALA A 169 19.36 15.48 0.70
C ALA A 169 18.62 16.19 -0.45
N ILE A 170 19.02 15.91 -1.71
CA ILE A 170 18.39 16.46 -2.91
C ILE A 170 16.92 15.98 -3.00
N MET A 171 16.68 14.69 -2.77
CA MET A 171 15.31 14.14 -2.75
C MET A 171 14.45 14.81 -1.69
N LEU A 172 14.91 14.87 -0.44
CA LEU A 172 14.14 15.47 0.66
C LEU A 172 13.85 16.94 0.42
N SER A 173 14.84 17.68 -0.12
CA SER A 173 14.66 19.07 -0.52
C SER A 173 13.60 19.21 -1.62
N SER A 174 13.58 18.31 -2.62
CA SER A 174 12.56 18.27 -3.66
C SER A 174 11.17 17.92 -3.13
N LEU A 175 11.07 17.15 -2.02
CA LEU A 175 9.80 16.86 -1.36
C LEU A 175 9.27 18.04 -0.52
N CYS A 176 10.09 19.07 -0.27
CA CYS A 176 9.68 20.33 0.35
C CYS A 176 9.28 21.37 -0.70
N VAL A 177 10.13 21.56 -1.71
CA VAL A 177 9.97 22.57 -2.74
C VAL A 177 10.38 22.01 -4.10
N ASP A 178 9.48 22.15 -5.08
CA ASP A 178 9.70 21.66 -6.44
C ASP A 178 10.89 22.40 -7.10
N ASP A 179 11.85 21.65 -7.66
CA ASP A 179 12.98 22.24 -8.36
C ASP A 179 13.44 21.36 -9.53
N ARG A 180 13.44 21.97 -10.73
CA ARG A 180 13.84 21.31 -11.98
C ARG A 180 15.29 20.86 -11.96
N SER A 181 16.20 21.67 -11.42
CA SER A 181 17.64 21.37 -11.41
C SER A 181 17.96 20.19 -10.52
N LYS A 182 17.26 20.05 -9.38
CA LYS A 182 17.35 18.84 -8.51
C LYS A 182 16.88 17.60 -9.24
N ILE A 183 15.73 17.66 -9.93
CA ILE A 183 15.19 16.54 -10.70
C ILE A 183 16.15 16.12 -11.82
N LYS A 184 16.72 17.09 -12.55
CA LYS A 184 17.72 16.82 -13.59
C LYS A 184 19.00 16.21 -13.02
N CYS A 185 19.49 16.72 -11.89
CA CYS A 185 20.67 16.19 -11.20
C CYS A 185 20.45 14.71 -10.85
N LEU A 186 19.32 14.36 -10.22
CA LEU A 186 18.99 12.97 -9.87
C LEU A 186 18.88 12.06 -11.10
N LEU A 187 18.26 12.55 -12.18
CA LEU A 187 18.15 11.81 -13.44
C LEU A 187 19.52 11.57 -14.08
N TYR A 188 20.38 12.58 -14.08
CA TYR A 188 21.74 12.48 -14.60
C TYR A 188 22.56 11.43 -13.82
N VAL A 189 22.48 11.43 -12.48
CA VAL A 189 23.16 10.42 -11.65
C VAL A 189 22.62 9.02 -11.93
N TYR A 190 21.32 8.84 -12.05
CA TYR A 190 20.72 7.55 -12.41
C TYR A 190 21.23 7.04 -13.77
N ALA A 191 21.27 7.90 -14.79
CA ALA A 191 21.69 7.55 -16.13
C ALA A 191 23.18 7.18 -16.25
N ASN A 192 24.06 7.82 -15.47
CA ASN A 192 25.51 7.78 -15.68
C ASN A 192 26.29 7.02 -14.59
N SER A 193 25.67 6.71 -13.42
CA SER A 193 26.37 6.02 -12.36
C SER A 193 26.61 4.55 -12.71
N LYS A 194 27.85 4.07 -12.50
CA LYS A 194 28.25 2.65 -12.61
C LYS A 194 28.06 1.89 -11.31
N ASP A 195 27.98 2.58 -10.17
CA ASP A 195 27.70 1.99 -8.86
C ASP A 195 26.20 1.70 -8.75
N VAL A 196 25.85 0.44 -8.63
CA VAL A 196 24.45 -0.03 -8.58
C VAL A 196 23.70 0.61 -7.40
N TYR A 197 24.34 0.73 -6.24
CA TYR A 197 23.70 1.33 -5.06
C TYR A 197 23.36 2.81 -5.26
N ILE A 198 24.28 3.57 -5.84
CA ILE A 198 24.09 5.00 -6.15
C ILE A 198 23.03 5.15 -7.25
N ARG A 199 23.11 4.32 -8.30
CA ARG A 199 22.16 4.33 -9.41
C ARG A 199 20.73 4.09 -8.94
N GLU A 200 20.50 3.02 -8.15
CA GLU A 200 19.16 2.68 -7.65
C GLU A 200 18.62 3.71 -6.65
N ARG A 201 19.51 4.29 -5.83
CA ARG A 201 19.14 5.38 -4.93
C ARG A 201 18.71 6.63 -5.69
N ALA A 202 19.42 6.97 -6.76
CA ALA A 202 19.08 8.10 -7.64
C ALA A 202 17.76 7.85 -8.39
N LEU A 203 17.51 6.61 -8.85
CA LEU A 203 16.22 6.22 -9.45
C LEU A 203 15.05 6.48 -8.49
N ILE A 204 15.15 5.98 -7.25
CA ILE A 204 14.11 6.16 -6.23
C ILE A 204 13.89 7.64 -5.93
N ALA A 205 14.98 8.38 -5.74
CA ALA A 205 14.95 9.81 -5.45
C ALA A 205 14.31 10.58 -6.60
N TRP A 206 14.70 10.30 -7.85
CA TRP A 206 14.14 10.93 -9.04
C TRP A 206 12.64 10.68 -9.18
N VAL A 207 12.22 9.40 -9.11
CA VAL A 207 10.81 9.02 -9.28
C VAL A 207 9.93 9.69 -8.24
N PHE A 208 10.31 9.68 -6.97
CA PHE A 208 9.53 10.31 -5.92
C PHE A 208 9.55 11.84 -6.00
N SER A 209 10.67 12.46 -6.37
CA SER A 209 10.74 13.91 -6.58
C SER A 209 9.82 14.37 -7.71
N VAL A 210 9.81 13.65 -8.84
CA VAL A 210 8.92 13.94 -9.98
C VAL A 210 7.46 13.70 -9.61
N SER A 211 7.16 12.59 -8.92
CA SER A 211 5.79 12.20 -8.60
C SER A 211 5.16 13.07 -7.52
N ALA A 212 5.96 13.64 -6.63
CA ALA A 212 5.50 14.53 -5.57
C ALA A 212 5.38 15.99 -6.02
N ALA A 213 5.95 16.35 -7.19
CA ALA A 213 5.95 17.71 -7.69
C ALA A 213 4.52 18.21 -7.95
N LYS A 214 4.14 19.30 -7.29
CA LYS A 214 2.81 19.92 -7.40
C LYS A 214 2.64 20.72 -8.69
N HIS A 215 3.75 21.17 -9.26
CA HIS A 215 3.82 22.03 -10.44
C HIS A 215 4.44 21.31 -11.65
N ALA A 216 4.18 20.01 -11.78
CA ALA A 216 4.76 19.17 -12.83
C ALA A 216 4.49 19.72 -14.25
N ASP A 217 3.30 20.28 -14.47
CA ASP A 217 2.94 20.91 -15.78
C ASP A 217 3.80 22.14 -16.11
N TYR A 218 4.28 22.89 -15.11
CA TYR A 218 5.16 24.05 -15.29
C TYR A 218 6.56 23.65 -15.79
N PHE A 219 7.03 22.46 -15.39
CA PHE A 219 8.40 22.03 -15.70
C PHE A 219 8.53 21.24 -17.02
N ASN A 220 7.45 21.01 -17.76
CA ASN A 220 7.44 20.19 -19.00
C ASN A 220 8.16 18.83 -18.83
N ASN A 221 7.99 18.23 -17.65
CA ASN A 221 8.72 17.00 -17.27
C ASN A 221 8.34 15.81 -18.16
N THR A 222 7.11 15.79 -18.69
CA THR A 222 6.59 14.66 -19.46
C THR A 222 7.43 14.39 -20.72
N ASP A 223 7.77 15.43 -21.49
CA ASP A 223 8.57 15.28 -22.72
C ASP A 223 10.01 14.84 -22.40
N ALA A 224 10.61 15.42 -21.36
CA ALA A 224 11.96 15.05 -20.91
C ALA A 224 12.03 13.59 -20.44
N ILE A 225 11.01 13.13 -19.71
CA ILE A 225 10.91 11.74 -19.25
C ILE A 225 10.70 10.80 -20.43
N LYS A 226 9.86 11.18 -21.39
CA LYS A 226 9.60 10.38 -22.60
C LYS A 226 10.87 10.20 -23.42
N THR A 227 11.59 11.28 -23.70
CA THR A 227 12.88 11.25 -24.42
C THR A 227 13.89 10.36 -23.67
N PHE A 228 13.99 10.51 -22.34
CA PHE A 228 14.88 9.70 -21.53
C PHE A 228 14.56 8.20 -21.62
N VAL A 229 13.28 7.83 -21.53
CA VAL A 229 12.86 6.41 -21.58
C VAL A 229 13.06 5.82 -22.99
N GLU A 230 12.98 6.62 -24.04
CA GLU A 230 13.30 6.22 -25.42
C GLU A 230 14.81 5.90 -25.57
N GLU A 231 15.67 6.66 -24.89
CA GLU A 231 17.13 6.41 -24.85
C GLU A 231 17.49 5.21 -23.95
N PHE A 232 16.75 4.99 -22.86
CA PHE A 232 17.00 3.95 -21.85
C PHE A 232 15.77 3.04 -21.65
N PRO A 233 15.49 2.12 -22.60
CA PRO A 233 14.25 1.32 -22.59
C PRO A 233 14.13 0.37 -21.39
N ASP A 234 15.22 -0.05 -20.77
CA ASP A 234 15.23 -0.90 -19.56
C ASP A 234 14.61 -0.18 -18.36
N THR A 235 14.60 1.14 -18.34
CA THR A 235 14.00 1.96 -17.28
C THR A 235 12.52 1.63 -17.07
N VAL A 236 11.79 1.28 -18.13
CA VAL A 236 10.35 0.93 -18.02
C VAL A 236 10.17 -0.31 -17.15
N GLN A 237 11.02 -1.31 -17.30
CA GLN A 237 10.97 -2.54 -16.49
C GLN A 237 11.38 -2.24 -15.04
N GLU A 238 12.39 -1.40 -14.83
CA GLU A 238 12.83 -0.99 -13.49
C GLU A 238 11.74 -0.21 -12.75
N LEU A 239 11.04 0.71 -13.43
CA LEU A 239 9.89 1.43 -12.87
C LEU A 239 8.75 0.48 -12.46
N TYR A 240 8.47 -0.53 -13.29
CA TYR A 240 7.47 -1.55 -12.95
C TYR A 240 7.84 -2.34 -11.69
N GLU A 241 9.10 -2.76 -11.59
CA GLU A 241 9.60 -3.49 -10.42
C GLU A 241 9.59 -2.61 -9.17
N MET A 242 10.00 -1.35 -9.31
CA MET A 242 9.93 -0.35 -8.24
C MET A 242 8.50 -0.15 -7.76
N GLN A 243 7.52 -0.01 -8.67
CA GLN A 243 6.12 0.14 -8.31
C GLN A 243 5.60 -1.05 -7.48
N LYS A 244 5.95 -2.27 -7.87
CA LYS A 244 5.61 -3.46 -7.09
C LYS A 244 6.24 -3.43 -5.70
N GLN A 245 7.52 -3.05 -5.62
CA GLN A 245 8.24 -3.00 -4.36
C GLN A 245 7.69 -1.93 -3.42
N VAL A 246 7.25 -0.78 -3.94
CA VAL A 246 6.53 0.26 -3.17
C VAL A 246 5.25 -0.34 -2.54
N ILE A 247 4.47 -1.11 -3.30
CA ILE A 247 3.26 -1.78 -2.79
C ILE A 247 3.61 -2.79 -1.68
N TYR A 248 4.68 -3.58 -1.84
CA TYR A 248 5.14 -4.49 -0.79
C TYR A 248 5.57 -3.76 0.48
N CYS A 249 6.28 -2.62 0.35
CA CYS A 249 6.61 -1.80 1.52
C CYS A 249 5.37 -1.28 2.24
N MET A 250 4.35 -0.84 1.49
CA MET A 250 3.09 -0.36 2.08
C MET A 250 2.31 -1.48 2.81
N ASP A 251 2.51 -2.73 2.44
CA ASP A 251 1.91 -3.89 3.10
C ASP A 251 2.75 -4.45 4.26
N ALA A 252 3.93 -3.88 4.54
CA ALA A 252 4.91 -4.43 5.47
C ALA A 252 4.35 -4.69 6.89
N GLU A 253 3.53 -3.79 7.42
CA GLU A 253 2.88 -3.96 8.74
C GLU A 253 1.95 -5.17 8.75
N LYS A 254 1.15 -5.32 7.71
CA LYS A 254 0.22 -6.44 7.54
C LYS A 254 0.96 -7.76 7.37
N ASP A 255 1.95 -7.78 6.49
CA ASP A 255 2.75 -8.97 6.17
C ASP A 255 3.55 -9.43 7.42
N ALA A 256 4.18 -8.50 8.15
CA ALA A 256 4.91 -8.81 9.39
C ALA A 256 3.98 -9.35 10.49
N SER A 257 2.79 -8.76 10.64
CA SER A 257 1.78 -9.22 11.60
C SER A 257 1.26 -10.63 11.25
N GLU A 258 1.01 -10.91 9.96
CA GLU A 258 0.58 -12.23 9.49
C GLU A 258 1.65 -13.30 9.76
N VAL A 259 2.92 -12.99 9.46
CA VAL A 259 4.05 -13.90 9.73
C VAL A 259 4.20 -14.14 11.22
N SER A 260 4.19 -13.09 12.04
CA SER A 260 4.31 -13.20 13.50
C SER A 260 3.20 -14.08 14.10
N LYS A 261 1.95 -13.87 13.69
CA LYS A 261 0.81 -14.66 14.12
C LYS A 261 0.97 -16.14 13.70
N THR A 262 1.29 -16.38 12.44
CA THR A 262 1.44 -17.75 11.89
C THR A 262 2.56 -18.51 12.59
N ILE A 263 3.69 -17.86 12.89
CA ILE A 263 4.81 -18.48 13.62
C ILE A 263 4.42 -18.74 15.08
N MET A 264 3.78 -17.76 15.77
CA MET A 264 3.36 -17.93 17.16
C MET A 264 2.34 -19.06 17.33
N GLU A 265 1.38 -19.18 16.40
CA GLU A 265 0.36 -20.24 16.45
C GLU A 265 0.93 -21.64 16.21
N ASN A 266 2.02 -21.75 15.45
CA ASN A 266 2.66 -23.02 15.07
C ASN A 266 4.01 -23.24 15.76
N MET A 267 4.37 -22.43 16.76
CA MET A 267 5.65 -22.54 17.45
C MET A 267 5.69 -23.82 18.29
N PRO A 268 6.72 -24.66 18.11
CA PRO A 268 6.88 -25.85 18.95
C PRO A 268 6.93 -25.50 20.45
N THR A 269 6.41 -26.36 21.31
CA THR A 269 6.49 -26.15 22.75
C THR A 269 7.94 -26.13 23.23
N LYS A 270 8.18 -25.58 24.44
CA LYS A 270 9.54 -25.53 25.02
C LYS A 270 10.19 -26.90 25.14
N ASP A 271 9.39 -27.92 25.32
CA ASP A 271 9.86 -29.30 25.47
C ASP A 271 10.34 -29.84 24.11
N MET A 272 9.58 -29.64 23.03
CA MET A 272 9.99 -29.96 21.65
C MET A 272 11.28 -29.25 21.21
N MET A 273 11.55 -28.03 21.70
CA MET A 273 12.79 -27.30 21.39
C MET A 273 14.01 -27.84 22.16
N ARG A 274 13.81 -28.55 23.28
CA ARG A 274 14.90 -29.21 24.01
C ARG A 274 15.44 -30.43 23.26
N ASP A 275 14.56 -31.20 22.62
CA ASP A 275 14.94 -32.40 21.84
C ASP A 275 15.80 -32.04 20.63
N LEU A 276 15.58 -30.88 20.00
CA LEU A 276 16.45 -30.36 18.94
C LEU A 276 17.88 -30.04 19.42
N LYS A 277 18.10 -29.85 20.73
CA LYS A 277 19.42 -29.57 21.31
C LYS A 277 20.16 -30.82 21.80
N GLY A 278 19.60 -32.01 21.68
CA GLY A 278 20.27 -33.26 21.98
C GLY A 278 20.48 -33.57 23.46
N ASP A 279 19.71 -32.97 24.37
CA ASP A 279 19.68 -33.33 25.81
C ASP A 279 18.77 -34.55 26.00
N LEU A 280 19.39 -35.73 26.07
CA LEU A 280 18.75 -37.07 26.04
C LEU A 280 18.09 -37.53 27.34
N ASP A 281 17.99 -36.70 28.39
CA ASP A 281 17.71 -37.23 29.76
C ASP A 281 16.29 -36.98 30.31
N ASP A 282 15.34 -36.37 29.57
CA ASP A 282 13.99 -36.16 30.13
C ASP A 282 12.89 -36.23 29.03
N PHE A 283 12.56 -37.46 28.59
CA PHE A 283 11.36 -37.69 27.75
C PHE A 283 10.10 -37.55 28.59
N SER A 284 9.15 -36.70 28.19
CA SER A 284 7.85 -36.62 28.82
C SER A 284 6.98 -37.84 28.46
N MET A 285 6.10 -38.23 29.36
CA MET A 285 5.21 -39.42 29.17
C MET A 285 4.22 -39.19 27.98
N ASP A 286 3.93 -37.93 27.64
CA ASP A 286 3.05 -37.57 26.54
C ASP A 286 3.75 -37.73 25.18
N GLU A 287 5.05 -37.52 25.09
CA GLU A 287 5.89 -37.73 23.89
C GLU A 287 5.93 -39.20 23.47
N ILE A 288 5.99 -40.09 24.46
CA ILE A 288 5.98 -41.54 24.21
C ILE A 288 4.60 -42.04 23.75
N LEU A 289 3.52 -41.37 24.18
CA LEU A 289 2.15 -41.80 23.92
C LEU A 289 1.58 -41.24 22.61
N TYR A 290 2.05 -40.11 22.12
CA TYR A 290 1.50 -39.42 20.94
C TYR A 290 2.57 -38.83 20.00
N PRO A 291 3.49 -39.63 19.45
CA PRO A 291 4.56 -39.16 18.55
C PRO A 291 4.00 -38.47 17.29
N GLU A 292 2.83 -38.88 16.80
CA GLU A 292 2.17 -38.29 15.61
C GLU A 292 1.82 -36.80 15.80
N LYS A 293 1.52 -36.36 17.03
CA LYS A 293 1.21 -34.94 17.31
C LYS A 293 2.43 -34.04 17.23
N GLU A 294 3.60 -34.57 17.51
CA GLU A 294 4.86 -33.82 17.41
C GLU A 294 5.29 -33.69 15.96
N GLU A 295 5.21 -34.75 15.17
CA GLU A 295 5.46 -34.70 13.75
C GLU A 295 4.55 -33.70 13.04
N GLU A 296 3.22 -33.72 13.34
CA GLU A 296 2.28 -32.75 12.79
C GLU A 296 2.56 -31.29 13.22
N ALA A 297 3.03 -31.07 14.46
CA ALA A 297 3.38 -29.73 14.95
C ALA A 297 4.66 -29.21 14.28
N MET A 298 5.67 -30.08 14.12
CA MET A 298 6.90 -29.75 13.41
C MET A 298 6.62 -29.47 11.94
N GLU A 299 5.82 -30.30 11.27
CA GLU A 299 5.43 -30.09 9.87
C GLU A 299 4.68 -28.75 9.69
N ARG A 300 3.77 -28.39 10.59
CA ARG A 300 3.08 -27.09 10.57
C ARG A 300 4.04 -25.92 10.76
N PHE A 301 5.02 -26.07 11.65
CA PHE A 301 6.07 -25.05 11.84
C PHE A 301 6.95 -24.92 10.61
N GLU A 302 7.40 -26.01 10.00
CA GLU A 302 8.18 -26.00 8.75
C GLU A 302 7.41 -25.32 7.60
N GLN A 303 6.13 -25.64 7.45
CA GLN A 303 5.25 -24.98 6.46
C GLN A 303 5.14 -23.47 6.71
N SER A 304 5.11 -23.06 7.98
CA SER A 304 5.07 -21.64 8.37
C SER A 304 6.36 -20.91 8.00
N VAL A 305 7.52 -21.57 8.25
CA VAL A 305 8.84 -21.05 7.86
C VAL A 305 8.99 -20.99 6.34
N GLU A 306 8.53 -22.02 5.63
CA GLU A 306 8.56 -22.04 4.15
C GLU A 306 7.70 -20.92 3.57
N LYS A 307 6.49 -20.68 4.13
CA LYS A 307 5.63 -19.56 3.77
C LYS A 307 6.34 -18.22 3.99
N MET A 308 7.01 -18.05 5.13
CA MET A 308 7.78 -16.84 5.46
C MET A 308 8.90 -16.59 4.43
N ILE A 309 9.70 -17.62 4.11
CA ILE A 309 10.77 -17.54 3.11
C ILE A 309 10.18 -17.16 1.74
N LYS A 310 9.05 -17.74 1.36
CA LYS A 310 8.38 -17.44 0.11
C LYS A 310 7.90 -15.98 0.05
N MET A 311 7.31 -15.46 1.13
CA MET A 311 6.90 -14.05 1.22
C MET A 311 8.11 -13.12 1.09
N GLN A 312 9.22 -13.42 1.77
CA GLN A 312 10.45 -12.64 1.68
C GLN A 312 11.04 -12.66 0.26
N LYS A 313 11.08 -13.82 -0.41
CA LYS A 313 11.53 -13.94 -1.81
C LYS A 313 10.63 -13.12 -2.76
N GLN A 314 9.34 -13.02 -2.50
CA GLN A 314 8.41 -12.22 -3.29
C GLN A 314 8.56 -10.72 -3.09
N GLY A 315 9.24 -10.27 -2.02
CA GLY A 315 9.50 -8.87 -1.75
C GLY A 315 8.86 -8.31 -0.48
N SER A 316 8.11 -9.11 0.29
CA SER A 316 7.51 -8.68 1.55
C SER A 316 8.56 -8.35 2.60
N ASP A 317 8.30 -7.31 3.41
CA ASP A 317 9.17 -6.88 4.51
C ASP A 317 8.71 -7.49 5.84
N ILE A 318 9.09 -8.73 6.05
CA ILE A 318 8.70 -9.51 7.22
C ILE A 318 9.36 -9.04 8.54
N TYR A 319 10.41 -8.23 8.46
CA TYR A 319 11.18 -7.74 9.61
C TYR A 319 10.70 -6.37 10.11
N PHE A 320 9.74 -5.75 9.42
CA PHE A 320 9.30 -4.38 9.68
C PHE A 320 8.93 -4.12 11.14
N ASP A 321 8.11 -4.96 11.76
CA ASP A 321 7.59 -4.73 13.12
C ASP A 321 8.71 -4.76 14.18
N GLY A 322 9.65 -5.68 14.08
CA GLY A 322 10.78 -5.78 14.98
C GLY A 322 11.71 -4.57 14.91
N PHE A 323 12.16 -4.23 13.71
CA PHE A 323 13.13 -3.14 13.53
C PHE A 323 12.52 -1.74 13.68
N SER A 324 11.23 -1.57 13.41
CA SER A 324 10.54 -0.28 13.62
C SER A 324 10.59 0.16 15.09
N LYS A 325 10.45 -0.76 16.03
CA LYS A 325 10.56 -0.50 17.48
C LYS A 325 11.98 -0.11 17.89
N MET A 326 13.00 -0.58 17.16
CA MET A 326 14.42 -0.31 17.43
C MET A 326 14.89 1.04 16.84
N LYS A 327 14.04 1.81 16.15
CA LYS A 327 14.37 3.14 15.62
C LYS A 327 14.38 4.24 16.71
N SER A 328 14.18 3.91 17.97
CA SER A 328 14.29 4.81 19.12
C SER A 328 15.73 5.07 19.60
N PHE A 329 16.73 4.35 19.08
CA PHE A 329 18.12 4.61 19.42
C PHE A 329 18.56 6.02 19.04
N SER A 330 19.50 6.62 19.83
CA SER A 330 19.99 8.00 19.65
C SER A 330 20.58 8.28 18.25
N PHE A 331 21.07 7.27 17.57
CA PHE A 331 21.52 7.36 16.19
C PHE A 331 20.44 7.99 15.27
N PHE A 332 19.19 7.57 15.44
CA PHE A 332 18.06 8.03 14.63
C PHE A 332 17.48 9.39 15.08
N HIS A 333 18.09 10.07 16.05
CA HIS A 333 17.74 11.45 16.41
C HIS A 333 18.37 12.49 15.48
N SER A 334 19.24 12.09 14.56
CA SER A 334 19.77 12.92 13.49
C SER A 334 19.12 12.58 12.16
N LEU A 335 18.61 13.59 11.45
CA LEU A 335 17.92 13.36 10.15
C LEU A 335 18.83 12.67 9.14
N TYR A 336 20.09 13.11 8.98
CA TYR A 336 21.00 12.55 7.98
C TYR A 336 21.36 11.08 8.25
N ASN A 337 21.36 10.63 9.51
CA ASN A 337 21.63 9.24 9.88
C ASN A 337 20.57 8.25 9.34
N TRP A 338 19.34 8.70 9.12
CA TRP A 338 18.31 7.88 8.47
C TRP A 338 18.65 7.49 7.04
N PHE A 339 19.53 8.26 6.41
CA PHE A 339 19.93 8.09 5.02
C PHE A 339 21.39 7.65 4.87
N MET A 340 22.08 7.42 5.99
CA MET A 340 23.45 6.95 6.00
C MET A 340 23.52 5.46 5.63
N PRO A 341 24.22 5.08 4.56
CA PRO A 341 24.50 3.68 4.27
C PRO A 341 25.23 3.03 5.44
N PHE A 342 24.96 1.76 5.68
CA PHE A 342 25.67 1.05 6.73
C PHE A 342 27.14 0.89 6.37
N TYR A 343 28.01 1.31 7.29
CA TYR A 343 29.46 1.00 7.24
C TYR A 343 30.00 0.75 8.64
N GLY A 344 30.80 -0.31 8.78
CA GLY A 344 31.30 -0.75 10.08
C GLY A 344 32.23 0.26 10.78
N GLY A 345 32.74 1.26 10.05
CA GLY A 345 33.60 2.32 10.56
C GLY A 345 32.89 3.51 11.22
N HIS A 346 31.55 3.54 11.26
CA HIS A 346 30.81 4.65 11.86
C HIS A 346 31.11 4.81 13.36
N HIS A 347 31.35 6.05 13.83
CA HIS A 347 31.74 6.31 15.21
C HIS A 347 30.71 5.81 16.25
N SER A 348 29.42 5.81 15.91
CA SER A 348 28.38 5.27 16.80
C SER A 348 28.52 3.78 17.08
N LEU A 349 29.34 3.05 16.31
CA LEU A 349 29.64 1.62 16.48
C LEU A 349 30.96 1.36 17.23
N ASP A 350 31.72 2.40 17.62
CA ASP A 350 33.02 2.27 18.29
C ASP A 350 32.94 1.40 19.55
N LYS A 351 31.88 1.55 20.29
CA LYS A 351 31.62 0.81 21.53
C LYS A 351 31.41 -0.67 21.28
N LEU A 352 30.58 -1.01 20.29
CA LEU A 352 30.36 -2.38 19.86
C LEU A 352 31.68 -2.99 19.32
N ARG A 353 32.44 -2.23 18.51
CA ARG A 353 33.73 -2.65 17.98
C ARG A 353 34.73 -2.97 19.08
N GLY A 354 34.81 -2.12 20.12
CA GLY A 354 35.62 -2.36 21.30
C GLY A 354 35.23 -3.62 22.08
N MET A 355 33.93 -3.92 22.17
CA MET A 355 33.42 -5.14 22.84
C MET A 355 33.72 -6.41 22.04
N LEU A 356 33.58 -6.39 20.73
CA LEU A 356 33.87 -7.53 19.87
C LEU A 356 35.36 -7.83 19.75
N GLY A 357 36.21 -6.78 19.75
CA GLY A 357 37.67 -6.90 19.63
C GLY A 357 38.20 -7.22 18.21
N ASN A 358 37.28 -7.38 17.24
CA ASN A 358 37.60 -7.52 15.82
C ASN A 358 36.47 -6.95 14.94
N ASP A 359 36.75 -6.76 13.64
CA ASP A 359 35.81 -6.16 12.70
C ASP A 359 35.06 -7.22 11.87
N THR A 360 35.23 -8.52 12.12
CA THR A 360 34.69 -9.59 11.27
C THR A 360 33.17 -9.53 11.20
N PHE A 361 32.52 -9.39 12.35
CA PHE A 361 31.07 -9.27 12.44
C PHE A 361 30.53 -8.08 11.62
N LEU A 362 31.12 -6.88 11.80
CA LEU A 362 30.66 -5.67 11.12
C LEU A 362 30.91 -5.76 9.61
N LYS A 363 32.06 -6.33 9.17
CA LYS A 363 32.35 -6.56 7.75
C LYS A 363 31.38 -7.57 7.11
N ASN A 364 31.02 -8.63 7.85
CA ASN A 364 30.04 -9.60 7.36
C ASN A 364 28.65 -8.99 7.27
N LEU A 365 28.24 -8.19 8.27
CA LEU A 365 26.97 -7.49 8.26
C LEU A 365 26.89 -6.43 7.15
N GLU A 366 27.99 -5.72 6.87
CA GLU A 366 28.09 -4.76 5.77
C GLU A 366 27.79 -5.43 4.41
N LYS A 367 28.36 -6.62 4.18
CA LYS A 367 28.14 -7.43 2.98
C LYS A 367 26.80 -8.15 2.96
N SER A 368 26.12 -8.26 4.08
CA SER A 368 24.82 -8.92 4.17
C SER A 368 23.71 -8.08 3.52
N HIS A 369 22.79 -8.75 2.82
CA HIS A 369 21.62 -8.16 2.18
C HIS A 369 20.31 -8.66 2.82
N THR A 370 20.40 -9.18 4.04
CA THR A 370 19.23 -9.64 4.81
C THR A 370 18.41 -8.47 5.33
N PHE A 371 19.09 -7.36 5.72
CA PHE A 371 18.50 -6.18 6.32
C PHE A 371 18.85 -4.93 5.51
N CYS A 372 17.96 -3.96 5.48
CA CYS A 372 18.28 -2.61 5.00
C CYS A 372 19.27 -1.90 5.92
N ASP A 373 19.90 -0.83 5.44
CA ASP A 373 21.02 -0.18 6.14
C ASP A 373 20.64 0.34 7.52
N GLY A 374 19.48 0.98 7.66
CA GLY A 374 18.99 1.45 8.95
C GLY A 374 18.72 0.31 9.95
N ASP A 375 18.32 -0.87 9.46
CA ASP A 375 18.10 -2.04 10.30
C ASP A 375 19.40 -2.68 10.75
N LYS A 376 20.44 -2.66 9.91
CA LYS A 376 21.80 -3.08 10.30
C LYS A 376 22.34 -2.27 11.48
N TYR A 377 22.14 -0.93 11.46
CA TYR A 377 22.46 -0.08 12.61
C TYR A 377 21.63 -0.45 13.84
N SER A 378 20.31 -0.59 13.70
CA SER A 378 19.44 -1.01 14.79
C SER A 378 19.86 -2.34 15.40
N PHE A 379 20.20 -3.31 14.56
CA PHE A 379 20.68 -4.61 14.97
C PHE A 379 21.99 -4.51 15.77
N CYS A 380 22.98 -3.73 15.31
CA CYS A 380 24.22 -3.46 16.03
C CYS A 380 23.99 -2.89 17.43
N PHE A 381 23.08 -1.91 17.57
CA PHE A 381 22.75 -1.33 18.89
C PHE A 381 22.01 -2.31 19.80
N GLY A 382 21.17 -3.18 19.23
CA GLY A 382 20.53 -4.29 19.95
C GLY A 382 21.57 -5.28 20.46
N VAL A 383 22.49 -5.69 19.61
CA VAL A 383 23.63 -6.58 19.96
C VAL A 383 24.51 -5.94 21.04
N GLU A 384 24.88 -4.65 20.91
CA GLU A 384 25.65 -3.94 21.94
C GLU A 384 24.95 -3.99 23.30
N THR A 385 23.64 -3.75 23.32
CA THR A 385 22.86 -3.78 24.55
C THR A 385 22.83 -5.15 25.19
N THR A 386 22.67 -6.20 24.40
CA THR A 386 22.59 -7.59 24.87
C THR A 386 23.97 -8.14 25.28
N LEU A 387 25.05 -7.78 24.56
CA LEU A 387 26.41 -8.16 24.90
C LEU A 387 26.83 -7.64 26.28
N LYS A 388 26.34 -6.49 26.72
CA LYS A 388 26.61 -5.96 28.08
C LYS A 388 26.17 -6.93 29.17
N SER A 389 25.13 -7.69 28.95
CA SER A 389 24.54 -8.63 29.92
C SER A 389 25.03 -10.08 29.70
N HIS A 390 25.38 -10.48 28.48
CA HIS A 390 25.60 -11.89 28.11
C HIS A 390 26.83 -12.09 27.22
N MET A 391 27.94 -11.39 27.51
CA MET A 391 29.17 -11.38 26.71
C MET A 391 29.73 -12.76 26.42
N GLN A 392 29.80 -13.64 27.43
CA GLN A 392 30.43 -14.95 27.33
C GLN A 392 29.70 -15.91 26.39
N VAL A 393 28.38 -15.76 26.26
CA VAL A 393 27.53 -16.64 25.45
C VAL A 393 27.40 -16.14 24.04
N LEU A 394 27.18 -14.82 23.87
CA LEU A 394 26.84 -14.24 22.58
C LEU A 394 28.06 -13.97 21.68
N LYS A 395 29.22 -13.61 22.27
CA LYS A 395 30.42 -13.30 21.48
C LYS A 395 30.87 -14.46 20.60
N PRO A 396 31.03 -15.72 21.11
CA PRO A 396 31.36 -16.87 20.28
C PRO A 396 30.30 -17.12 19.18
N LEU A 397 29.03 -17.00 19.51
CA LEU A 397 27.93 -17.20 18.55
C LEU A 397 27.97 -16.17 17.41
N LEU A 398 28.29 -14.92 17.70
CA LEU A 398 28.45 -13.87 16.69
C LEU A 398 29.70 -14.07 15.81
N GLU A 399 30.73 -14.70 16.35
CA GLU A 399 31.97 -15.01 15.61
C GLU A 399 31.84 -16.28 14.75
N GLU A 400 31.14 -17.33 15.23
CA GLU A 400 31.00 -18.62 14.56
C GLU A 400 29.75 -18.74 13.68
N SER A 401 28.61 -18.19 14.14
CA SER A 401 27.29 -18.49 13.58
C SER A 401 26.69 -17.38 12.75
N PHE A 402 27.44 -16.34 12.44
CA PHE A 402 26.89 -15.34 11.54
C PHE A 402 26.87 -15.87 10.10
N MET A 403 26.20 -16.99 9.96
CA MET A 403 25.71 -17.53 8.71
C MET A 403 24.53 -16.68 8.24
N PHE A 404 24.79 -15.44 7.82
CA PHE A 404 24.01 -14.87 6.74
C PHE A 404 24.44 -15.67 5.51
N THR A 405 23.90 -16.88 5.40
CA THR A 405 24.32 -17.88 4.44
C THR A 405 24.20 -17.34 3.04
N ARG A 406 25.32 -17.29 2.35
CA ARG A 406 25.45 -17.10 0.89
C ARG A 406 24.60 -18.09 0.08
N GLU A 407 24.07 -19.15 0.69
CA GLU A 407 23.57 -20.32 -0.01
C GLU A 407 22.20 -20.19 -0.66
N ASN A 408 21.45 -19.08 -0.43
CA ASN A 408 20.09 -18.95 -0.97
C ASN A 408 19.86 -17.81 -1.97
N LEU A 409 20.91 -17.13 -2.43
CA LEU A 409 20.77 -16.04 -3.39
C LEU A 409 21.66 -16.31 -4.60
N GLU A 410 21.03 -16.60 -5.73
CA GLU A 410 21.69 -16.67 -7.03
C GLU A 410 22.27 -15.30 -7.40
N GLY A 411 23.59 -15.17 -7.46
CA GLY A 411 24.34 -13.97 -7.83
C GLY A 411 24.91 -13.19 -6.63
N GLU A 412 25.83 -12.24 -6.94
CA GLU A 412 26.34 -11.29 -5.94
C GLU A 412 25.26 -10.24 -5.65
N PRO A 413 24.72 -10.20 -4.42
CA PRO A 413 23.57 -9.32 -4.11
C PRO A 413 23.84 -7.82 -4.30
N GLU A 414 25.12 -7.40 -4.12
CA GLU A 414 25.53 -6.00 -4.29
C GLU A 414 25.41 -5.49 -5.74
N THR A 415 25.38 -6.40 -6.70
CA THR A 415 25.27 -6.09 -8.13
C THR A 415 23.85 -6.31 -8.65
N ASN A 416 22.91 -6.79 -7.81
CA ASN A 416 21.53 -7.01 -8.22
C ASN A 416 20.67 -5.75 -7.96
N PRO A 417 20.30 -4.99 -9.01
CA PRO A 417 19.56 -3.73 -8.86
C PRO A 417 18.23 -3.89 -8.12
N SER A 418 17.51 -4.99 -8.33
CA SER A 418 16.20 -5.23 -7.70
C SER A 418 16.32 -5.42 -6.19
N MET A 419 17.39 -6.10 -5.72
CA MET A 419 17.64 -6.28 -4.28
C MET A 419 18.05 -4.99 -3.61
N VAL A 420 18.98 -4.24 -4.22
CA VAL A 420 19.40 -2.93 -3.73
C VAL A 420 18.22 -1.99 -3.62
N ARG A 421 17.40 -1.90 -4.68
CA ARG A 421 16.19 -1.08 -4.71
C ARG A 421 15.21 -1.44 -3.58
N ARG A 422 15.02 -2.74 -3.33
CA ARG A 422 14.17 -3.22 -2.23
C ARG A 422 14.63 -2.70 -0.88
N MET A 423 15.91 -2.86 -0.56
CA MET A 423 16.46 -2.40 0.73
C MET A 423 16.34 -0.89 0.90
N LEU A 424 16.64 -0.12 -0.14
CA LEU A 424 16.52 1.33 -0.12
C LEU A 424 15.07 1.79 0.09
N LEU A 425 14.10 1.14 -0.55
CA LEU A 425 12.68 1.44 -0.37
C LEU A 425 12.18 1.04 1.02
N GLN A 426 12.67 -0.07 1.60
CA GLN A 426 12.36 -0.48 2.97
C GLN A 426 12.87 0.55 4.00
N ASP A 427 14.10 1.05 3.86
CA ASP A 427 14.63 2.13 4.70
C ASP A 427 13.80 3.40 4.58
N LEU A 428 13.46 3.80 3.36
CA LEU A 428 12.66 4.98 3.09
C LEU A 428 11.23 4.82 3.66
N PHE A 429 10.64 3.65 3.56
CA PHE A 429 9.32 3.37 4.16
C PHE A 429 9.35 3.48 5.68
N ARG A 430 10.40 2.92 6.34
CA ARG A 430 10.59 3.07 7.79
C ARG A 430 10.72 4.54 8.19
N PHE A 431 11.46 5.34 7.41
CA PHE A 431 11.55 6.78 7.64
C PHE A 431 10.17 7.44 7.67
N PHE A 432 9.33 7.22 6.66
CA PHE A 432 8.00 7.82 6.60
C PHE A 432 6.99 7.24 7.60
N LYS A 433 7.25 6.05 8.15
CA LYS A 433 6.37 5.43 9.15
C LYS A 433 6.73 5.85 10.58
N VAL A 434 7.98 5.76 10.97
CA VAL A 434 8.38 5.85 12.39
C VAL A 434 9.30 7.01 12.73
N SER A 435 9.91 7.70 11.73
CA SER A 435 10.81 8.83 12.02
C SER A 435 10.08 10.01 12.66
N PRO A 436 10.70 10.71 13.63
CA PRO A 436 10.18 11.97 14.16
C PRO A 436 10.13 13.08 13.10
N PHE A 437 10.94 12.98 12.04
CA PHE A 437 11.08 13.97 10.97
C PHE A 437 10.07 13.78 9.82
N LYS A 438 9.28 12.71 9.82
CA LYS A 438 8.40 12.33 8.71
C LYS A 438 7.35 13.37 8.31
N LYS A 439 6.98 14.27 9.24
CA LYS A 439 5.95 15.29 9.00
C LYS A 439 6.50 16.51 8.25
N THR A 440 7.81 16.69 8.22
CA THR A 440 8.50 17.78 7.50
C THR A 440 8.36 17.62 5.99
N PHE A 441 8.22 16.38 5.48
CA PHE A 441 8.28 16.06 4.07
C PHE A 441 6.95 15.50 3.56
N THR A 442 6.68 15.69 2.27
CA THR A 442 5.57 15.02 1.58
C THR A 442 5.73 13.51 1.70
N ASN A 443 4.72 12.83 2.26
CA ASN A 443 4.77 11.37 2.44
C ASN A 443 4.61 10.66 1.10
N VAL A 444 5.71 10.08 0.60
CA VAL A 444 5.74 9.37 -0.68
C VAL A 444 5.05 8.00 -0.65
N PHE A 445 4.64 7.50 0.52
CA PHE A 445 3.88 6.26 0.71
C PHE A 445 2.44 6.52 1.19
N SER A 446 1.86 7.69 0.89
CA SER A 446 0.45 7.96 1.18
C SER A 446 -0.45 7.05 0.35
N GLU A 447 -1.61 6.66 0.91
CA GLU A 447 -2.63 5.87 0.21
C GLU A 447 -3.68 6.74 -0.51
N GLU A 448 -3.48 8.05 -0.54
CA GLU A 448 -4.38 8.98 -1.21
C GLU A 448 -4.29 8.85 -2.74
N GLU A 449 -5.39 9.16 -3.42
CA GLU A 449 -5.42 9.19 -4.88
C GLU A 449 -4.44 10.25 -5.41
N GLY A 450 -3.65 9.88 -6.41
CA GLY A 450 -2.61 10.77 -6.96
C GLY A 450 -1.31 10.82 -6.13
N SER A 451 -1.21 10.02 -5.07
CA SER A 451 0.00 9.90 -4.25
C SER A 451 1.22 9.48 -5.07
N PRO A 452 2.42 9.96 -4.70
CA PRO A 452 3.68 9.45 -5.26
C PRO A 452 3.86 7.95 -5.16
N ALA A 453 3.21 7.29 -4.20
CA ALA A 453 3.21 5.83 -4.06
C ALA A 453 2.71 5.09 -5.30
N PHE A 454 1.84 5.72 -6.09
CA PHE A 454 1.22 5.13 -7.29
C PHE A 454 1.69 5.81 -8.57
N PHE A 455 2.98 6.08 -8.66
CA PHE A 455 3.58 6.94 -9.70
C PHE A 455 3.30 6.46 -11.14
N LEU A 456 3.20 5.16 -11.43
CA LEU A 456 2.81 4.68 -12.75
C LEU A 456 1.37 5.02 -13.14
N GLY A 457 0.53 5.37 -12.17
CA GLY A 457 -0.83 5.89 -12.39
C GLY A 457 -0.88 7.42 -12.55
N ASN A 458 0.21 8.14 -12.24
CA ASN A 458 0.25 9.59 -12.31
C ASN A 458 0.40 10.09 -13.76
N LYS A 459 -0.19 11.27 -14.04
CA LYS A 459 -0.17 11.91 -15.36
C LYS A 459 1.24 12.03 -15.95
N VAL A 460 2.23 12.35 -15.10
CA VAL A 460 3.64 12.53 -15.54
C VAL A 460 4.25 11.26 -16.13
N PHE A 461 3.89 10.08 -15.58
CA PHE A 461 4.35 8.79 -16.08
C PHE A 461 3.37 8.12 -17.05
N ALA A 462 2.20 8.72 -17.32
CA ALA A 462 1.16 8.13 -18.16
C ALA A 462 1.58 7.96 -19.62
N GLU A 463 2.43 8.85 -20.12
CA GLU A 463 2.85 8.91 -21.52
C GLU A 463 4.15 8.15 -21.82
N ILE A 464 4.74 7.49 -20.81
CA ILE A 464 5.93 6.64 -21.00
C ILE A 464 5.57 5.46 -21.90
N GLY A 465 6.42 5.16 -22.87
CA GLY A 465 6.22 4.07 -23.83
C GLY A 465 5.85 2.74 -23.14
N ASN A 466 4.78 2.08 -23.60
CA ASN A 466 4.21 0.86 -23.01
C ASN A 466 3.66 1.01 -21.57
N ASN A 467 3.44 2.21 -21.06
CA ASN A 467 2.92 2.40 -19.69
C ASN A 467 1.58 1.69 -19.48
N GLN A 468 0.67 1.73 -20.44
CA GLN A 468 -0.60 0.99 -20.34
C GLN A 468 -0.38 -0.50 -20.06
N LYS A 469 0.56 -1.15 -20.76
CA LYS A 469 0.91 -2.56 -20.52
C LYS A 469 1.47 -2.77 -19.11
N MET A 470 2.28 -1.85 -18.62
CA MET A 470 2.85 -1.92 -17.26
C MET A 470 1.78 -1.69 -16.19
N ARG A 471 0.90 -0.69 -16.38
CA ARG A 471 -0.26 -0.47 -15.49
C ARG A 471 -1.16 -1.70 -15.42
N MET A 472 -1.45 -2.36 -16.55
CA MET A 472 -2.25 -3.60 -16.56
C MET A 472 -1.55 -4.75 -15.83
N LYS A 473 -0.21 -4.86 -15.93
CA LYS A 473 0.55 -5.82 -15.12
C LYS A 473 0.42 -5.54 -13.62
N ILE A 474 0.45 -4.27 -13.20
CA ILE A 474 0.22 -3.87 -11.79
C ILE A 474 -1.23 -4.15 -11.38
N CYS A 475 -2.21 -3.80 -12.20
CA CYS A 475 -3.62 -4.13 -11.94
C CYS A 475 -3.83 -5.62 -11.74
N ASN A 476 -3.25 -6.47 -12.59
CA ASN A 476 -3.29 -7.92 -12.45
C ASN A 476 -2.62 -8.41 -11.16
N PHE A 477 -1.49 -7.81 -10.78
CA PHE A 477 -0.81 -8.12 -9.51
C PHE A 477 -1.70 -7.78 -8.31
N LEU A 478 -2.30 -6.60 -8.27
CA LEU A 478 -3.20 -6.16 -7.21
C LEU A 478 -4.52 -6.96 -7.18
N CYS A 479 -5.07 -7.31 -8.35
CA CYS A 479 -6.25 -8.15 -8.47
C CYS A 479 -6.02 -9.55 -7.84
N LYS A 480 -4.85 -10.16 -8.07
CA LYS A 480 -4.48 -11.43 -7.42
C LYS A 480 -4.39 -11.31 -5.89
N ARG A 481 -4.01 -10.15 -5.38
CA ARG A 481 -3.98 -9.83 -3.94
C ARG A 481 -5.33 -9.36 -3.40
N LYS A 482 -6.36 -9.26 -4.24
CA LYS A 482 -7.70 -8.72 -3.92
C LYS A 482 -7.67 -7.26 -3.44
N ASP A 483 -6.65 -6.51 -3.83
CA ASP A 483 -6.48 -5.10 -3.48
C ASP A 483 -7.07 -4.21 -4.59
N TYR A 484 -8.37 -4.21 -4.67
CA TYR A 484 -9.11 -3.48 -5.70
C TYR A 484 -9.06 -1.96 -5.46
N LYS A 485 -8.88 -1.52 -4.21
CA LYS A 485 -8.82 -0.09 -3.86
C LYS A 485 -7.58 0.56 -4.48
N ARG A 486 -6.39 0.00 -4.25
CA ARG A 486 -5.14 0.51 -4.83
C ARG A 486 -5.09 0.30 -6.35
N MET A 487 -5.72 -0.75 -6.86
CA MET A 487 -5.81 -1.00 -8.30
C MET A 487 -6.43 0.18 -9.07
N TRP A 488 -7.40 0.89 -8.47
CA TRP A 488 -8.06 2.05 -9.08
C TRP A 488 -7.08 3.17 -9.44
N SER A 489 -6.01 3.36 -8.68
CA SER A 489 -4.99 4.38 -8.94
C SER A 489 -4.22 4.19 -10.26
N PHE A 490 -4.32 3.01 -10.87
CA PHE A 490 -3.63 2.67 -12.12
C PHE A 490 -4.55 2.60 -13.33
N ILE A 491 -5.85 2.87 -13.16
CA ILE A 491 -6.85 2.81 -14.22
C ILE A 491 -7.11 4.22 -14.73
N SER A 492 -7.10 4.41 -16.05
CA SER A 492 -7.47 5.68 -16.67
C SER A 492 -8.97 5.92 -16.52
N LYS A 493 -9.35 7.14 -16.10
CA LYS A 493 -10.76 7.51 -15.89
C LYS A 493 -11.56 7.61 -17.20
N GLU A 494 -10.89 7.86 -18.31
CA GLU A 494 -11.48 8.05 -19.65
C GLU A 494 -10.98 6.98 -20.62
N THR A 495 -10.98 5.72 -20.18
CA THR A 495 -10.46 4.62 -21.00
C THR A 495 -11.53 4.00 -21.87
N GLU A 496 -11.20 3.72 -23.12
CA GLU A 496 -11.98 2.85 -24.02
C GLU A 496 -11.34 1.45 -24.14
N ASN A 497 -10.22 1.22 -23.44
CA ASN A 497 -9.53 -0.06 -23.52
C ASN A 497 -10.29 -1.16 -22.77
N PRO A 498 -10.63 -2.29 -23.42
CA PRO A 498 -11.40 -3.38 -22.81
C PRO A 498 -10.78 -3.96 -21.54
N GLU A 499 -9.45 -4.10 -21.46
CA GLU A 499 -8.77 -4.64 -20.28
C GLU A 499 -8.86 -3.67 -19.10
N GLU A 500 -8.71 -2.36 -19.34
CA GLU A 500 -8.86 -1.34 -18.29
C GLU A 500 -10.31 -1.23 -17.82
N LEU A 501 -11.29 -1.23 -18.74
CA LEU A 501 -12.72 -1.26 -18.39
C LEU A 501 -13.08 -2.48 -17.56
N PHE A 502 -12.50 -3.63 -17.88
CA PHE A 502 -12.70 -4.84 -17.08
C PHE A 502 -12.13 -4.67 -15.66
N MET A 503 -10.91 -4.13 -15.51
CA MET A 503 -10.32 -3.83 -14.18
C MET A 503 -11.16 -2.81 -13.41
N ALA A 504 -11.68 -1.78 -14.08
CA ALA A 504 -12.61 -0.82 -13.50
C ALA A 504 -13.88 -1.51 -12.97
N SER A 505 -14.44 -2.43 -13.74
CA SER A 505 -15.61 -3.20 -13.30
C SER A 505 -15.33 -4.03 -12.04
N LEU A 506 -14.15 -4.68 -11.94
CA LEU A 506 -13.73 -5.41 -10.74
C LEU A 506 -13.60 -4.50 -9.50
N TYR A 507 -13.08 -3.29 -9.68
CA TYR A 507 -13.06 -2.30 -8.61
C TYR A 507 -14.48 -1.93 -8.13
N TYR A 508 -15.41 -1.69 -9.06
CA TYR A 508 -16.79 -1.40 -8.68
C TYR A 508 -17.48 -2.58 -8.02
N ILE A 509 -17.21 -3.84 -8.46
CA ILE A 509 -17.78 -5.05 -7.88
C ILE A 509 -17.26 -5.30 -6.46
N TYR A 510 -15.93 -5.33 -6.29
CA TYR A 510 -15.29 -5.84 -5.07
C TYR A 510 -14.77 -4.73 -4.15
N GLY A 511 -14.49 -3.53 -4.69
CA GLY A 511 -13.98 -2.40 -3.93
C GLY A 511 -15.05 -1.44 -3.44
N LYS A 512 -16.16 -1.31 -4.21
CA LYS A 512 -17.22 -0.34 -3.91
C LYS A 512 -18.61 -0.98 -3.73
N ASN A 513 -18.78 -2.25 -4.06
CA ASN A 513 -20.08 -2.93 -4.11
C ASN A 513 -21.12 -2.16 -4.97
N ASN A 514 -20.65 -1.45 -6.00
CA ASN A 514 -21.49 -0.66 -6.90
C ASN A 514 -21.73 -1.41 -8.21
N TYR A 515 -22.67 -2.32 -8.18
CA TYR A 515 -22.96 -3.21 -9.31
C TYR A 515 -23.53 -2.48 -10.53
N SER A 516 -24.18 -1.33 -10.34
CA SER A 516 -24.71 -0.53 -11.45
C SER A 516 -23.61 0.11 -12.29
N GLN A 517 -22.59 0.69 -11.65
CA GLN A 517 -21.42 1.22 -12.35
C GLN A 517 -20.57 0.10 -12.95
N ALA A 518 -20.44 -1.03 -12.27
CA ALA A 518 -19.76 -2.19 -12.81
C ALA A 518 -20.42 -2.66 -14.12
N LEU A 519 -21.76 -2.79 -14.16
CA LEU A 519 -22.51 -3.16 -15.36
C LEU A 519 -22.35 -2.15 -16.49
N ALA A 520 -22.26 -0.85 -16.18
CA ALA A 520 -22.00 0.18 -17.19
C ALA A 520 -20.64 -0.06 -17.88
N CYS A 521 -19.57 -0.27 -17.09
CA CYS A 521 -18.24 -0.60 -17.64
C CYS A 521 -18.24 -1.91 -18.46
N LEU A 522 -18.91 -2.97 -17.95
CA LEU A 522 -18.93 -4.28 -18.60
C LEU A 522 -19.65 -4.27 -19.94
N LYS A 523 -20.68 -3.44 -20.11
CA LYS A 523 -21.46 -3.34 -21.37
C LYS A 523 -20.69 -2.70 -22.51
N GLU A 524 -19.66 -1.90 -22.20
CA GLU A 524 -18.79 -1.27 -23.20
C GLU A 524 -17.72 -2.25 -23.74
N ILE A 525 -17.58 -3.44 -23.14
CA ILE A 525 -16.56 -4.41 -23.51
C ILE A 525 -17.12 -5.43 -24.50
N PRO A 526 -16.47 -5.66 -25.66
CA PRO A 526 -16.86 -6.71 -26.59
C PRO A 526 -16.84 -8.12 -25.94
N MET A 527 -17.92 -8.88 -26.15
CA MET A 527 -18.08 -10.25 -25.61
C MET A 527 -17.34 -11.28 -26.47
N GLU A 528 -16.01 -11.14 -26.57
CA GLU A 528 -15.19 -12.02 -27.41
C GLU A 528 -13.77 -12.18 -26.88
N GLY A 529 -13.11 -13.25 -27.29
CA GLY A 529 -11.70 -13.49 -27.00
C GLY A 529 -11.40 -13.91 -25.56
N LYS A 530 -10.25 -13.46 -25.02
CA LYS A 530 -9.78 -13.89 -23.69
C LYS A 530 -10.64 -13.39 -22.52
N LEU A 531 -11.39 -12.32 -22.72
CA LEU A 531 -12.22 -11.72 -21.69
C LEU A 531 -13.63 -12.32 -21.62
N GLU A 532 -14.08 -13.12 -22.57
CA GLU A 532 -15.44 -13.66 -22.64
C GLU A 532 -15.87 -14.35 -21.34
N GLN A 533 -15.11 -15.35 -20.87
CA GLN A 533 -15.42 -16.08 -19.64
C GLN A 533 -15.34 -15.19 -18.38
N PRO A 534 -14.29 -14.36 -18.17
CA PRO A 534 -14.24 -13.37 -17.11
C PRO A 534 -15.43 -12.40 -17.12
N LEU A 535 -15.88 -11.96 -18.31
CA LEU A 535 -17.03 -11.07 -18.46
C LEU A 535 -18.34 -11.73 -18.00
N HIS A 536 -18.62 -12.95 -18.47
CA HIS A 536 -19.79 -13.71 -18.01
C HIS A 536 -19.80 -13.87 -16.49
N LYS A 537 -18.64 -14.13 -15.89
CA LYS A 537 -18.50 -14.23 -14.42
C LYS A 537 -18.80 -12.90 -13.71
N ALA A 538 -18.31 -11.79 -14.25
CA ALA A 538 -18.53 -10.45 -13.69
C ALA A 538 -20.00 -10.03 -13.83
N PHE A 539 -20.61 -10.24 -15.01
CA PHE A 539 -22.04 -10.00 -15.23
C PHE A 539 -22.92 -10.83 -14.30
N ALA A 540 -22.65 -12.13 -14.21
CA ALA A 540 -23.37 -13.03 -13.32
C ALA A 540 -23.34 -12.55 -11.86
N LYS A 541 -22.16 -12.12 -11.38
CA LYS A 541 -22.00 -11.58 -10.03
C LYS A 541 -22.82 -10.30 -9.85
N CYS A 542 -22.76 -9.37 -10.80
CA CYS A 542 -23.49 -8.11 -10.70
C CYS A 542 -25.02 -8.33 -10.69
N TYR A 543 -25.54 -9.14 -11.61
CA TYR A 543 -26.98 -9.42 -11.69
C TYR A 543 -27.47 -10.18 -10.47
N PHE A 544 -26.69 -11.12 -9.96
CA PHE A 544 -27.03 -11.89 -8.77
C PHE A 544 -27.16 -11.00 -7.53
N GLU A 545 -26.20 -10.10 -7.30
CA GLU A 545 -26.22 -9.18 -6.18
C GLU A 545 -27.33 -8.12 -6.29
N GLN A 546 -27.72 -7.76 -7.51
CA GLN A 546 -28.89 -6.90 -7.78
C GLN A 546 -30.23 -7.66 -7.71
N LYS A 547 -30.21 -8.93 -7.33
CA LYS A 547 -31.38 -9.81 -7.29
C LYS A 547 -32.09 -10.00 -8.67
N ASN A 548 -31.41 -9.67 -9.76
CA ASN A 548 -31.87 -9.95 -11.12
C ASN A 548 -31.49 -11.38 -11.50
N TYR A 549 -32.22 -12.36 -10.94
CA TYR A 549 -31.86 -13.76 -11.03
C TYR A 549 -32.04 -14.33 -12.44
N GLU A 550 -32.94 -13.78 -13.28
CA GLU A 550 -33.10 -14.18 -14.66
C GLU A 550 -31.85 -13.88 -15.49
N ALA A 551 -31.37 -12.64 -15.44
CA ALA A 551 -30.14 -12.26 -16.13
C ALA A 551 -28.91 -12.99 -15.57
N ALA A 552 -28.86 -13.22 -14.26
CA ALA A 552 -27.77 -13.97 -13.63
C ALA A 552 -27.77 -15.43 -14.11
N LEU A 553 -28.96 -16.05 -14.22
CA LEU A 553 -29.15 -17.43 -14.71
C LEU A 553 -28.58 -17.62 -16.13
N GLU A 554 -28.88 -16.69 -17.04
CA GLU A 554 -28.32 -16.71 -18.40
C GLU A 554 -26.80 -16.72 -18.42
N GLN A 555 -26.19 -15.90 -17.58
CA GLN A 555 -24.72 -15.80 -17.49
C GLN A 555 -24.12 -17.07 -16.88
N PHE A 556 -24.73 -17.60 -15.81
CA PHE A 556 -24.26 -18.84 -15.19
C PHE A 556 -24.42 -20.04 -16.13
N ALA A 557 -25.48 -20.10 -16.96
CA ALA A 557 -25.67 -21.14 -17.95
C ALA A 557 -24.54 -21.15 -18.99
N LYS A 558 -24.14 -19.98 -19.53
CA LYS A 558 -23.00 -19.86 -20.46
C LYS A 558 -21.69 -20.30 -19.82
N LEU A 559 -21.47 -19.96 -18.55
CA LEU A 559 -20.28 -20.40 -17.80
C LEU A 559 -20.29 -21.94 -17.61
N PHE A 560 -21.45 -22.52 -17.35
CA PHE A 560 -21.61 -23.97 -17.17
C PHE A 560 -21.40 -24.74 -18.45
N GLU A 561 -21.91 -24.24 -19.57
CA GLU A 561 -21.67 -24.81 -20.90
C GLU A 561 -20.17 -24.87 -21.24
N ALA A 562 -19.42 -23.80 -20.88
CA ALA A 562 -18.00 -23.76 -21.16
C ALA A 562 -17.17 -24.66 -20.21
N LYS A 563 -17.54 -24.70 -18.92
CA LYS A 563 -16.86 -25.52 -17.90
C LYS A 563 -17.86 -25.96 -16.82
N PRO A 564 -18.46 -27.14 -16.93
CA PRO A 564 -19.38 -27.65 -15.91
C PRO A 564 -18.67 -27.83 -14.56
N THR A 565 -19.28 -27.30 -13.48
CA THR A 565 -18.88 -27.53 -12.10
C THR A 565 -20.10 -27.61 -11.20
N ASP A 566 -20.06 -28.40 -10.14
CA ASP A 566 -21.16 -28.52 -9.19
C ASP A 566 -21.52 -27.18 -8.53
N SER A 567 -20.52 -26.31 -8.28
CA SER A 567 -20.75 -24.95 -7.76
C SER A 567 -21.54 -24.05 -8.72
N LEU A 568 -21.30 -24.13 -10.04
CA LEU A 568 -22.10 -23.41 -11.04
C LEU A 568 -23.47 -24.01 -11.17
N HIS A 569 -23.58 -25.34 -11.15
CA HIS A 569 -24.85 -26.05 -11.21
C HIS A 569 -25.77 -25.69 -10.03
N PHE A 570 -25.18 -25.57 -8.82
CA PHE A 570 -25.88 -25.06 -7.65
C PHE A 570 -26.38 -23.61 -7.84
N LYS A 571 -25.53 -22.71 -8.37
CA LYS A 571 -25.92 -21.31 -8.62
C LYS A 571 -27.06 -21.19 -9.63
N ILE A 572 -27.04 -22.02 -10.65
CA ILE A 572 -28.13 -22.14 -11.63
C ILE A 572 -29.42 -22.56 -10.94
N ALA A 573 -29.37 -23.63 -10.13
CA ALA A 573 -30.53 -24.12 -9.40
C ALA A 573 -31.07 -23.07 -8.43
N TYR A 574 -30.18 -22.37 -7.73
CA TYR A 574 -30.58 -21.29 -6.83
C TYR A 574 -31.28 -20.13 -7.56
N CYS A 575 -30.73 -19.68 -8.71
CA CYS A 575 -31.39 -18.65 -9.52
C CYS A 575 -32.76 -19.15 -10.06
N MET A 576 -32.85 -20.42 -10.47
CA MET A 576 -34.12 -21.01 -10.88
C MET A 576 -35.17 -21.02 -9.77
N LEU A 577 -34.80 -21.35 -8.53
CA LEU A 577 -35.71 -21.24 -7.37
C LEU A 577 -36.22 -19.81 -7.19
N LYS A 578 -35.32 -18.81 -7.30
CA LYS A 578 -35.68 -17.38 -7.18
C LYS A 578 -36.53 -16.87 -8.36
N CYS A 579 -36.44 -17.52 -9.54
CA CYS A 579 -37.29 -17.25 -10.73
C CYS A 579 -38.57 -18.10 -10.74
N ASN A 580 -38.90 -18.79 -9.66
CA ASN A 580 -40.07 -19.69 -9.54
C ASN A 580 -40.06 -20.88 -10.50
N ARG A 581 -38.91 -21.28 -11.04
CA ARG A 581 -38.71 -22.50 -11.86
C ARG A 581 -38.35 -23.69 -10.95
N VAL A 582 -39.26 -23.98 -10.02
CA VAL A 582 -38.99 -24.85 -8.87
C VAL A 582 -38.67 -26.30 -9.29
N GLU A 583 -39.43 -26.90 -10.22
CA GLU A 583 -39.22 -28.29 -10.59
C GLU A 583 -37.89 -28.56 -11.27
N GLU A 584 -37.45 -27.62 -12.12
CA GLU A 584 -36.15 -27.70 -12.79
C GLU A 584 -35.00 -27.55 -11.77
N ALA A 585 -35.13 -26.60 -10.86
CA ALA A 585 -34.17 -26.42 -9.79
C ALA A 585 -34.03 -27.65 -8.89
N MET A 586 -35.17 -28.25 -8.51
CA MET A 586 -35.18 -29.42 -7.65
C MET A 586 -34.51 -30.63 -8.29
N ALA A 587 -34.68 -30.83 -9.62
CA ALA A 587 -33.98 -31.90 -10.33
C ALA A 587 -32.45 -31.77 -10.18
N ILE A 588 -31.93 -30.56 -10.36
CA ILE A 588 -30.50 -30.26 -10.19
C ILE A 588 -30.05 -30.45 -8.73
N LEU A 589 -30.83 -29.96 -7.79
CA LEU A 589 -30.48 -30.03 -6.36
C LEU A 589 -30.46 -31.47 -5.85
N TYR A 590 -31.40 -32.33 -6.31
CA TYR A 590 -31.37 -33.77 -5.96
C TYR A 590 -30.15 -34.47 -6.57
N GLU A 591 -29.73 -34.13 -7.78
CA GLU A 591 -28.50 -34.65 -8.37
C GLU A 591 -27.26 -34.26 -7.53
N LEU A 592 -27.17 -32.98 -7.16
CA LEU A 592 -26.07 -32.47 -6.32
C LEU A 592 -26.07 -33.14 -4.94
N ASN A 593 -27.25 -33.31 -4.31
CA ASN A 593 -27.38 -33.97 -3.04
C ASN A 593 -26.98 -35.46 -3.09
N TYR A 594 -27.27 -36.13 -4.21
CA TYR A 594 -26.82 -37.50 -4.40
C TYR A 594 -25.29 -37.62 -4.48
N LYS A 595 -24.61 -36.63 -5.09
CA LYS A 595 -23.14 -36.56 -5.17
C LYS A 595 -22.52 -36.25 -3.82
N ASN A 596 -23.10 -35.30 -3.09
CA ASN A 596 -22.61 -34.88 -1.78
C ASN A 596 -23.76 -34.64 -0.79
N PRO A 597 -24.19 -35.68 -0.04
CA PRO A 597 -25.33 -35.59 0.88
C PRO A 597 -25.13 -34.68 2.10
N LYS A 598 -23.87 -34.27 2.39
CA LYS A 598 -23.54 -33.39 3.52
C LYS A 598 -23.34 -31.93 3.11
N ASP A 599 -23.59 -31.56 1.87
CA ASP A 599 -23.47 -30.17 1.41
C ASP A 599 -24.61 -29.31 1.98
N THR A 600 -24.26 -28.47 2.95
CA THR A 600 -25.22 -27.63 3.68
C THR A 600 -25.91 -26.60 2.78
N LEU A 601 -25.26 -26.10 1.72
CA LEU A 601 -25.90 -25.18 0.77
C LEU A 601 -26.97 -25.88 -0.04
N VAL A 602 -26.69 -27.09 -0.51
CA VAL A 602 -27.64 -27.89 -1.25
C VAL A 602 -28.82 -28.30 -0.36
N LEU A 603 -28.58 -28.72 0.87
CA LEU A 603 -29.65 -29.07 1.82
C LEU A 603 -30.54 -27.86 2.15
N ARG A 604 -30.00 -26.67 2.34
CA ARG A 604 -30.78 -25.44 2.52
C ARG A 604 -31.66 -25.14 1.32
N ALA A 605 -31.09 -25.25 0.12
CA ALA A 605 -31.85 -25.03 -1.12
C ALA A 605 -32.96 -26.08 -1.36
N LEU A 606 -32.70 -27.35 -1.00
CA LEU A 606 -33.71 -28.42 -1.03
C LEU A 606 -34.82 -28.15 0.01
N GLY A 607 -34.46 -27.74 1.22
CA GLY A 607 -35.42 -27.35 2.24
C GLY A 607 -36.37 -26.26 1.71
N TRP A 608 -35.78 -25.15 1.23
CA TRP A 608 -36.56 -24.04 0.67
C TRP A 608 -37.37 -24.43 -0.56
N GLY A 609 -36.80 -25.20 -1.50
CA GLY A 609 -37.49 -25.68 -2.69
C GLY A 609 -38.70 -26.58 -2.35
N ASN A 610 -38.58 -27.42 -1.31
CA ASN A 610 -39.70 -28.24 -0.83
C ASN A 610 -40.77 -27.40 -0.13
N MET A 611 -40.39 -26.29 0.55
CA MET A 611 -41.34 -25.29 1.06
C MET A 611 -42.20 -24.71 -0.09
N LEU A 612 -41.58 -24.28 -1.16
CA LEU A 612 -42.24 -23.76 -2.38
C LEU A 612 -43.19 -24.80 -3.01
N ARG A 613 -42.88 -26.08 -2.91
CA ARG A 613 -43.72 -27.22 -3.40
C ARG A 613 -44.78 -27.63 -2.40
N ARG A 614 -44.88 -26.99 -1.25
CA ARG A 614 -45.74 -27.35 -0.12
C ARG A 614 -45.51 -28.76 0.43
N LYS A 615 -44.28 -29.31 0.24
CA LYS A 615 -43.85 -30.60 0.78
C LYS A 615 -43.11 -30.39 2.12
N TYR A 616 -43.87 -29.97 3.11
CA TYR A 616 -43.33 -29.54 4.41
C TYR A 616 -42.63 -30.66 5.18
N ASP A 617 -43.02 -31.92 5.00
CA ASP A 617 -42.34 -33.05 5.62
C ASP A 617 -40.95 -33.30 5.02
N GLU A 618 -40.81 -33.19 3.67
CA GLU A 618 -39.52 -33.30 3.02
C GLU A 618 -38.61 -32.11 3.37
N ALA A 619 -39.17 -30.89 3.43
CA ALA A 619 -38.44 -29.70 3.85
C ALA A 619 -37.91 -29.84 5.29
N LYS A 620 -38.76 -30.28 6.21
CA LYS A 620 -38.40 -30.53 7.60
C LYS A 620 -37.22 -31.49 7.74
N ASN A 621 -37.24 -32.60 6.99
CA ASN A 621 -36.18 -33.61 7.03
C ASN A 621 -34.81 -33.00 6.64
N HIS A 622 -34.77 -32.11 5.65
CA HIS A 622 -33.53 -31.43 5.26
C HIS A 622 -33.03 -30.48 6.36
N TYR A 623 -33.93 -29.75 7.03
CA TYR A 623 -33.51 -28.87 8.14
C TYR A 623 -33.10 -29.66 9.39
N GLU A 624 -33.68 -30.82 9.66
CA GLU A 624 -33.25 -31.74 10.70
C GLU A 624 -31.86 -32.33 10.42
N GLN A 625 -31.60 -32.66 9.16
CA GLN A 625 -30.27 -33.10 8.72
C GLN A 625 -29.24 -31.99 8.89
N LEU A 626 -29.56 -30.73 8.53
CA LEU A 626 -28.71 -29.57 8.76
C LEU A 626 -28.42 -29.38 10.25
N LYS A 627 -29.43 -29.49 11.11
CA LYS A 627 -29.26 -29.40 12.57
C LYS A 627 -28.28 -30.46 13.09
N SER A 628 -28.40 -31.70 12.64
CA SER A 628 -27.50 -32.79 13.03
C SER A 628 -26.05 -32.51 12.58
N LEU A 629 -25.84 -31.98 11.34
CA LEU A 629 -24.51 -31.61 10.88
C LEU A 629 -23.91 -30.43 11.68
N CYS A 630 -24.74 -29.47 12.11
CA CYS A 630 -24.29 -28.37 12.95
C CYS A 630 -23.96 -28.82 14.40
N GLU A 631 -24.54 -29.91 14.89
CA GLU A 631 -24.15 -30.52 16.18
C GLU A 631 -22.78 -31.22 16.10
N GLU A 632 -22.41 -31.75 14.89
CA GLU A 632 -21.09 -32.30 14.62
C GLU A 632 -20.02 -31.17 14.38
N ASP A 633 -20.40 -30.08 13.70
CA ASP A 633 -19.54 -28.93 13.40
C ASP A 633 -20.31 -27.61 13.54
N THR A 634 -20.07 -26.92 14.63
CA THR A 634 -20.73 -25.65 14.97
C THR A 634 -20.41 -24.52 13.98
N SER A 635 -19.33 -24.62 13.18
CA SER A 635 -19.00 -23.62 12.15
C SER A 635 -19.99 -23.60 10.98
N LEU A 636 -20.79 -24.68 10.82
CA LEU A 636 -21.81 -24.80 9.80
C LEU A 636 -23.14 -24.15 10.19
N TYR A 637 -23.29 -23.72 11.45
CA TYR A 637 -24.51 -23.14 11.96
C TYR A 637 -24.91 -21.85 11.24
N ASN A 638 -26.17 -21.82 10.79
CA ASN A 638 -26.80 -20.62 10.25
C ASN A 638 -28.15 -20.41 10.95
N VAL A 639 -28.32 -19.27 11.58
CA VAL A 639 -29.54 -18.92 12.31
C VAL A 639 -30.82 -19.00 11.44
N GLU A 640 -30.69 -18.74 10.13
CA GLU A 640 -31.78 -18.83 9.17
C GLU A 640 -32.33 -20.26 9.04
N ASP A 641 -31.51 -21.28 9.24
CA ASP A 641 -31.97 -22.69 9.21
C ASP A 641 -32.95 -22.97 10.35
N THR A 642 -32.71 -22.34 11.52
CA THR A 642 -33.62 -22.42 12.67
C THR A 642 -34.95 -21.76 12.38
N TYR A 643 -34.96 -20.58 11.76
CA TYR A 643 -36.17 -19.91 11.33
C TYR A 643 -36.97 -20.74 10.33
N ASN A 644 -36.34 -21.23 9.26
CA ASN A 644 -36.98 -22.02 8.22
C ASN A 644 -37.53 -23.36 8.78
N TYR A 645 -36.82 -23.95 9.72
CA TYR A 645 -37.32 -25.15 10.43
C TYR A 645 -38.58 -24.83 11.24
N GLY A 646 -38.59 -23.72 11.98
CA GLY A 646 -39.77 -23.23 12.69
C GLY A 646 -40.98 -23.01 11.79
N LEU A 647 -40.75 -22.39 10.63
CA LEU A 647 -41.79 -22.16 9.62
C LEU A 647 -42.35 -23.50 9.07
N CYS A 648 -41.50 -24.52 8.82
CA CYS A 648 -41.94 -25.85 8.44
C CYS A 648 -42.87 -26.48 9.48
N LEU A 649 -42.49 -26.39 10.75
CA LEU A 649 -43.31 -26.93 11.86
C LEU A 649 -44.66 -26.23 11.97
N TRP A 650 -44.66 -24.89 11.79
CA TRP A 650 -45.92 -24.15 11.80
C TRP A 650 -46.86 -24.53 10.68
N LEU A 651 -46.34 -24.68 9.46
CA LEU A 651 -47.12 -25.11 8.30
C LEU A 651 -47.59 -26.57 8.43
N GLN A 652 -46.93 -27.41 9.20
CA GLN A 652 -47.39 -28.73 9.63
C GLN A 652 -48.40 -28.68 10.78
N LYS A 653 -48.83 -27.50 11.23
CA LYS A 653 -49.73 -27.27 12.37
C LYS A 653 -49.16 -27.71 13.75
N LYS A 654 -47.86 -27.85 13.87
CA LYS A 654 -47.12 -28.10 15.11
C LYS A 654 -46.78 -26.81 15.81
N ILE A 655 -47.80 -26.10 16.25
CA ILE A 655 -47.70 -24.70 16.67
C ILE A 655 -46.77 -24.55 17.88
N GLN A 656 -46.88 -25.44 18.89
CA GLN A 656 -46.07 -25.38 20.11
C GLN A 656 -44.58 -25.56 19.81
N ASP A 657 -44.23 -26.54 18.94
CA ASP A 657 -42.86 -26.79 18.56
C ASP A 657 -42.31 -25.57 17.72
N ALA A 658 -43.14 -25.01 16.84
CA ALA A 658 -42.79 -23.84 16.03
C ALA A 658 -42.48 -22.63 16.94
N CYS A 659 -43.29 -22.34 17.96
CA CYS A 659 -43.04 -21.27 18.92
C CYS A 659 -41.68 -21.42 19.62
N LEU A 660 -41.34 -22.63 20.08
CA LEU A 660 -40.06 -22.92 20.73
C LEU A 660 -38.86 -22.66 19.77
N ILE A 661 -39.00 -23.07 18.54
CA ILE A 661 -37.93 -22.87 17.51
C ILE A 661 -37.81 -21.39 17.13
N PHE A 662 -38.90 -20.66 16.98
CA PHE A 662 -38.88 -19.22 16.74
C PHE A 662 -38.30 -18.43 17.92
N ALA A 663 -38.61 -18.81 19.14
CA ALA A 663 -37.97 -18.24 20.32
C ALA A 663 -36.44 -18.44 20.32
N SER A 664 -36.01 -19.68 19.96
CA SER A 664 -34.58 -19.96 19.77
C SER A 664 -33.96 -19.14 18.64
N TYR A 665 -34.67 -18.90 17.51
CA TYR A 665 -34.23 -18.04 16.44
C TYR A 665 -34.06 -16.60 16.89
N VAL A 666 -35.05 -16.00 17.55
CA VAL A 666 -35.01 -14.62 18.04
C VAL A 666 -33.85 -14.43 19.01
N SER A 667 -33.65 -15.36 19.94
CA SER A 667 -32.54 -15.35 20.88
C SER A 667 -31.18 -15.43 20.19
N ALA A 668 -31.02 -16.34 19.22
CA ALA A 668 -29.77 -16.55 18.50
C ALA A 668 -29.43 -15.42 17.53
N SER A 669 -30.44 -14.82 16.87
CA SER A 669 -30.29 -13.67 15.97
C SER A 669 -30.11 -12.33 16.71
N LYS A 670 -30.35 -12.29 18.03
CA LYS A 670 -30.37 -11.09 18.86
C LYS A 670 -31.32 -9.99 18.28
N THR A 671 -32.46 -10.44 17.79
CA THR A 671 -33.56 -9.61 17.29
C THR A 671 -34.72 -9.63 18.27
N ASP A 672 -35.83 -9.01 17.90
CA ASP A 672 -37.09 -8.98 18.64
C ASP A 672 -38.21 -9.70 17.87
N GLU A 673 -39.38 -9.77 18.50
CA GLU A 673 -40.58 -10.34 17.90
C GLU A 673 -41.10 -9.56 16.70
N ASP A 674 -40.90 -8.24 16.67
CA ASP A 674 -41.31 -7.41 15.53
C ASP A 674 -40.54 -7.80 14.26
N HIS A 675 -39.24 -8.05 14.39
CA HIS A 675 -38.42 -8.55 13.29
C HIS A 675 -38.88 -9.95 12.80
N LEU A 676 -39.28 -10.82 13.73
CA LEU A 676 -39.85 -12.12 13.35
C LEU A 676 -41.17 -11.95 12.58
N ILE A 677 -42.04 -11.07 13.03
CA ILE A 677 -43.32 -10.78 12.39
C ILE A 677 -43.10 -10.24 10.97
N ASP A 678 -42.25 -9.24 10.82
CA ASP A 678 -41.94 -8.65 9.52
C ASP A 678 -41.43 -9.71 8.53
N LYS A 679 -40.53 -10.58 8.97
CA LYS A 679 -39.97 -11.66 8.17
C LYS A 679 -41.04 -12.71 7.78
N LEU A 680 -41.92 -13.07 8.70
CA LEU A 680 -43.03 -13.97 8.42
C LEU A 680 -44.02 -13.39 7.42
N ILE A 681 -44.25 -12.07 7.45
CA ILE A 681 -45.08 -11.34 6.46
C ILE A 681 -44.42 -11.40 5.08
N GLU A 682 -43.10 -11.14 5.00
CA GLU A 682 -42.35 -11.20 3.75
C GLU A 682 -42.41 -12.64 3.14
N ASP A 683 -42.12 -13.67 3.95
CA ASP A 683 -42.13 -15.06 3.48
C ASP A 683 -43.52 -15.59 3.16
N ARG A 684 -44.56 -15.07 3.84
CA ARG A 684 -45.96 -15.35 3.48
C ARG A 684 -46.26 -14.96 2.04
N GLU A 685 -45.79 -13.78 1.61
CA GLU A 685 -45.96 -13.32 0.22
C GLU A 685 -45.14 -14.16 -0.76
N VAL A 686 -43.86 -14.41 -0.44
CA VAL A 686 -42.97 -15.19 -1.30
C VAL A 686 -43.42 -16.61 -1.52
N LEU A 687 -43.87 -17.30 -0.44
CA LEU A 687 -44.33 -18.68 -0.47
C LEU A 687 -45.81 -18.80 -0.79
N LYS A 688 -46.52 -17.68 -0.97
CA LYS A 688 -48.00 -17.61 -1.22
C LYS A 688 -48.79 -18.42 -0.19
N LEU A 689 -48.49 -18.21 1.10
CA LEU A 689 -49.12 -18.91 2.21
C LEU A 689 -50.43 -18.21 2.60
N GLU A 690 -51.48 -18.44 1.81
CA GLU A 690 -52.82 -17.88 2.03
C GLU A 690 -53.45 -18.41 3.33
N GLU A 691 -53.03 -19.60 3.80
CA GLU A 691 -53.46 -20.24 5.03
C GLU A 691 -52.99 -19.53 6.30
N LEU A 692 -51.97 -18.68 6.24
CA LEU A 692 -51.50 -17.86 7.34
C LEU A 692 -52.08 -16.45 7.21
N SER A 693 -53.05 -16.10 8.05
CA SER A 693 -53.54 -14.75 8.09
C SER A 693 -52.54 -13.80 8.77
N PRO A 694 -52.57 -12.48 8.46
CA PRO A 694 -51.77 -11.51 9.22
C PRO A 694 -52.02 -11.55 10.73
N PHE A 695 -53.23 -11.92 11.15
CA PHE A 695 -53.56 -12.10 12.56
C PHE A 695 -52.86 -13.30 13.18
N ASP A 696 -52.78 -14.42 12.47
CA ASP A 696 -52.03 -15.62 12.93
C ASP A 696 -50.55 -15.31 13.09
N ILE A 697 -49.98 -14.50 12.18
CA ILE A 697 -48.58 -14.08 12.25
C ILE A 697 -48.33 -13.22 13.51
N SER A 698 -49.19 -12.23 13.75
CA SER A 698 -49.10 -11.39 14.95
C SER A 698 -49.25 -12.24 16.22
N LEU A 699 -50.20 -13.16 16.25
CA LEU A 699 -50.40 -14.09 17.40
C LEU A 699 -49.17 -14.98 17.63
N MET A 700 -48.52 -15.43 16.57
CA MET A 700 -47.25 -16.19 16.68
C MET A 700 -46.14 -15.34 17.31
N GLY A 701 -46.01 -14.07 16.88
CA GLY A 701 -45.05 -13.11 17.48
C GLY A 701 -45.31 -12.94 18.98
N ASP A 702 -46.57 -12.70 19.39
CA ASP A 702 -46.95 -12.52 20.78
C ASP A 702 -46.66 -13.80 21.63
N CYS A 703 -46.91 -14.98 21.07
CA CYS A 703 -46.57 -16.25 21.73
C CYS A 703 -45.05 -16.39 21.94
N VAL A 704 -44.25 -16.04 20.92
CA VAL A 704 -42.79 -16.08 21.03
C VAL A 704 -42.28 -15.06 22.04
N ALA A 705 -42.81 -13.84 22.05
CA ALA A 705 -42.49 -12.82 23.04
C ALA A 705 -42.76 -13.28 24.45
N SER A 706 -43.93 -13.91 24.70
CA SER A 706 -44.27 -14.49 26.02
C SER A 706 -43.26 -15.53 26.48
N MET A 707 -42.76 -16.39 25.58
CA MET A 707 -41.77 -17.41 25.89
C MET A 707 -40.36 -16.84 26.17
N LEU A 708 -40.05 -15.69 25.61
CA LEU A 708 -38.76 -15.03 25.83
C LEU A 708 -38.70 -14.27 27.15
N HIS A 709 -39.88 -13.92 27.72
CA HIS A 709 -39.98 -13.22 28.99
C HIS A 709 -40.25 -14.12 30.21
N GLU A 710 -40.56 -15.39 29.98
CA GLU A 710 -40.60 -16.44 31.00
C GLU A 710 -39.19 -17.05 31.23
#